data_0b51b5145e8471c78bc25e8d15ba9aaf
#
_entry.id   0b51b5145e8471c78bc25e8d15ba9aaf
#
_cell.length_a   1.000
_cell.length_b   1.000
_cell.length_c   1.000
_cell.angle_alpha   90.00
_cell.angle_beta   90.00
_cell.angle_gamma   90.00
#
_symmetry.space_group_name_H-M   'P 1'
#
loop_
_entity.id
_entity.type
_entity.pdbx_description
1 polymer ?
#
loop_
_entity_poly.entity_id
_entity_poly.type
_entity_poly.pdbx_seq_one_letter_code
_entity_poly.pdbx_strand_id
1 'polypeptide(L)'
;MFVLFSFLMRKSVILPREFINFIFKMKKILLIASLLPAVMAFSQQYGGMWMPTELNEAEMKKLGMKISAKDIFNPNKPSIKDAVAQFNGGCTSEVISPKGLLLTNHHCGYNNIQSHSSVGNDLLTNGFWAKNMSEELPNPGATADFIIDIKEVTDQVLNGTKELTDREAEAVIAKNIAEVTKQFKIEPYQKVTIKPMFAGNKYYAYIIETYKDVRLVGAPPQSIGKFGSDTDNWVWPRHTGDFALFRIYADKNNKPSEYSKDNVPYTPKHFLPISIKDIKENDFTFVFGFPGRTNEYLPSIAVEKIINDTNPAKIAVRDVALKTLDEKMRVDDATRIKYASKYASVANYWKKWIGETTGLKKSNAVQKKKDYEVFLAKKNPEISKMISEFEHLYNAQAPFALSDAYFTELLRNAETLNLANRFLAFMEHYEQGKTTPAGIKKFSSALAGFYKNYDGEIDAKVTAKLLALYAEKVPATYLPSGFDKYKNVIQNLELVENWSKNSVLTGRKNLNGLNISSDTERVLDNPAELIKALKNDPIINLYKEIRDTYLQKVEPKYTQYQAEIDALQKRYMAAQMNTDKERKFFPDANSTLRVTYGKVKGSEPADAVRYHYQTTLDGVMEKYIPNDYEFDVPKKLIDLYNRKDYGIYKNQDGKVPLAFTATNHTTGGNSGSPALDARGNLIGLNFDRQWEGTMSDINYDPRFSRNIMVDTKYILFIIDKFADSKWLIDEMKIVK
;
A
#
# COMPACT_ATOMS: atom_id res chain seq x y z
N MET A 1 -39.21 31.56 13.01
CA MET A 1 -40.30 31.46 12.06
C MET A 1 -41.57 30.83 12.64
N PHE A 2 -41.48 29.79 13.47
CA PHE A 2 -42.64 29.19 14.17
C PHE A 2 -43.32 30.09 15.21
N VAL A 3 -42.58 31.00 15.85
CA VAL A 3 -43.09 31.93 16.87
C VAL A 3 -43.91 33.08 16.26
N LEU A 4 -43.58 33.49 15.03
CA LEU A 4 -44.35 34.52 14.34
C LEU A 4 -45.71 34.00 13.81
N PHE A 5 -45.80 32.71 13.53
CA PHE A 5 -47.05 32.10 13.03
C PHE A 5 -48.13 31.92 14.11
N SER A 6 -47.70 31.77 15.37
CA SER A 6 -48.65 31.67 16.50
C SER A 6 -49.27 32.99 16.91
N PHE A 7 -48.70 34.12 16.53
CA PHE A 7 -49.20 35.48 16.91
C PHE A 7 -50.21 36.01 15.88
N LEU A 8 -50.17 35.49 14.64
CA LEU A 8 -51.04 35.97 13.54
C LEU A 8 -52.42 35.25 13.46
N MET A 9 -52.63 34.15 14.19
CA MET A 9 -53.88 33.39 14.19
C MET A 9 -54.91 33.89 15.22
N ARG A 10 -54.64 34.93 15.99
CA ARG A 10 -55.61 35.52 16.98
C ARG A 10 -56.34 36.78 16.55
N LYS A 11 -56.12 37.24 15.30
CA LYS A 11 -56.95 38.32 14.72
C LYS A 11 -57.29 37.90 13.28
N SER A 12 -58.56 37.84 12.98
CA SER A 12 -59.12 37.54 11.65
C SER A 12 -58.68 38.61 10.65
N VAL A 13 -57.44 38.49 10.12
CA VAL A 13 -56.97 39.30 8.99
C VAL A 13 -57.12 38.44 7.74
N ILE A 14 -58.08 38.82 6.87
CA ILE A 14 -58.25 38.26 5.55
C ILE A 14 -57.03 38.70 4.73
N LEU A 15 -56.06 37.82 4.54
CA LEU A 15 -54.87 38.07 3.72
C LEU A 15 -55.31 38.17 2.25
N PRO A 16 -54.79 39.12 1.48
CA PRO A 16 -55.10 39.24 0.04
C PRO A 16 -54.73 37.97 -0.72
N ARG A 17 -55.56 37.56 -1.66
CA ARG A 17 -55.40 36.34 -2.49
C ARG A 17 -54.03 36.25 -3.17
N GLU A 18 -53.42 37.38 -3.47
CA GLU A 18 -52.06 37.49 -4.02
C GLU A 18 -50.97 37.04 -3.01
N PHE A 19 -51.14 37.31 -1.72
CA PHE A 19 -50.19 36.90 -0.66
C PHE A 19 -50.25 35.38 -0.41
N ILE A 20 -51.44 34.78 -0.51
CA ILE A 20 -51.60 33.33 -0.44
C ILE A 20 -50.93 32.64 -1.63
N ASN A 21 -51.13 33.20 -2.84
CA ASN A 21 -50.47 32.69 -4.05
C ASN A 21 -48.94 32.86 -4.01
N PHE A 22 -48.42 33.91 -3.39
CA PHE A 22 -46.99 34.12 -3.19
C PHE A 22 -46.41 33.07 -2.22
N ILE A 23 -47.11 32.77 -1.12
CA ILE A 23 -46.69 31.70 -0.18
C ILE A 23 -46.71 30.30 -0.83
N PHE A 24 -47.71 30.01 -1.69
CA PHE A 24 -47.76 28.76 -2.45
C PHE A 24 -46.68 28.65 -3.51
N LYS A 25 -46.32 29.75 -4.19
CA LYS A 25 -45.18 29.81 -5.11
C LYS A 25 -43.86 29.63 -4.35
N MET A 26 -43.67 30.29 -3.21
CA MET A 26 -42.47 30.11 -2.37
C MET A 26 -42.32 28.67 -1.81
N LYS A 27 -43.44 28.03 -1.40
CA LYS A 27 -43.42 26.61 -1.00
C LYS A 27 -43.03 25.69 -2.13
N LYS A 28 -43.48 25.92 -3.37
CA LYS A 28 -43.04 25.16 -4.53
C LYS A 28 -41.58 25.40 -4.89
N ILE A 29 -41.06 26.62 -4.78
CA ILE A 29 -39.67 26.97 -5.02
C ILE A 29 -38.79 26.37 -3.92
N LEU A 30 -39.19 26.40 -2.64
CA LEU A 30 -38.48 25.74 -1.53
C LEU A 30 -38.50 24.22 -1.64
N LEU A 31 -39.56 23.60 -2.13
CA LEU A 31 -39.62 22.15 -2.40
C LEU A 31 -38.71 21.74 -3.55
N ILE A 32 -38.64 22.54 -4.62
CA ILE A 32 -37.73 22.34 -5.75
C ILE A 32 -36.26 22.60 -5.32
N ALA A 33 -36.00 23.63 -4.50
CA ALA A 33 -34.67 23.93 -3.97
C ALA A 33 -34.19 22.88 -2.95
N SER A 34 -35.09 22.19 -2.24
CA SER A 34 -34.70 21.08 -1.33
C SER A 34 -34.51 19.74 -2.05
N LEU A 35 -35.03 19.59 -3.27
CA LEU A 35 -34.80 18.39 -4.10
C LEU A 35 -33.50 18.49 -4.94
N LEU A 36 -33.04 19.71 -5.25
CA LEU A 36 -31.79 19.92 -6.00
C LEU A 36 -30.52 19.39 -5.30
N PRO A 37 -30.31 19.54 -3.97
CA PRO A 37 -29.15 18.97 -3.31
C PRO A 37 -29.13 17.45 -3.25
N ALA A 38 -30.29 16.81 -3.18
CA ALA A 38 -30.38 15.34 -3.13
C ALA A 38 -30.04 14.68 -4.49
N VAL A 39 -30.37 15.33 -5.60
CA VAL A 39 -30.03 14.84 -6.95
C VAL A 39 -28.56 15.11 -7.29
N MET A 40 -27.96 16.18 -6.73
CA MET A 40 -26.54 16.49 -6.95
C MET A 40 -25.59 15.65 -6.09
N ALA A 41 -26.06 15.04 -5.00
CA ALA A 41 -25.21 14.25 -4.09
C ALA A 41 -24.81 12.88 -4.69
N PHE A 42 -25.49 12.38 -5.70
CA PHE A 42 -25.15 11.10 -6.36
C PHE A 42 -24.30 11.24 -7.63
N SER A 43 -24.02 12.47 -8.13
CA SER A 43 -23.38 12.66 -9.43
C SER A 43 -21.89 13.04 -9.40
N GLN A 44 -21.24 13.16 -8.24
CA GLN A 44 -19.81 13.48 -8.15
C GLN A 44 -19.00 12.35 -7.54
N GLN A 45 -18.88 11.26 -8.25
CA GLN A 45 -17.89 10.24 -7.94
C GLN A 45 -16.58 10.56 -8.67
N TYR A 46 -15.87 11.59 -8.20
CA TYR A 46 -14.47 11.77 -8.58
C TYR A 46 -13.65 10.71 -7.84
N GLY A 47 -12.93 9.92 -8.57
CA GLY A 47 -12.09 8.86 -8.04
C GLY A 47 -12.15 7.64 -8.94
N GLY A 48 -11.46 6.58 -8.54
CA GLY A 48 -11.41 5.33 -9.27
C GLY A 48 -10.01 4.99 -9.73
N MET A 49 -9.77 3.68 -9.82
CA MET A 49 -8.54 3.09 -10.34
C MET A 49 -8.85 2.42 -11.66
N TRP A 50 -8.98 3.24 -12.69
CA TRP A 50 -9.51 2.87 -14.00
C TRP A 50 -8.56 1.97 -14.77
N MET A 51 -9.11 0.97 -15.45
CA MET A 51 -8.36 0.23 -16.45
C MET A 51 -7.90 1.19 -17.55
N PRO A 52 -6.65 1.16 -17.99
CA PRO A 52 -6.17 2.07 -19.04
C PRO A 52 -6.84 1.84 -20.40
N THR A 53 -7.47 0.68 -20.59
CA THR A 53 -8.31 0.34 -21.77
C THR A 53 -9.75 0.84 -21.67
N GLU A 54 -10.22 1.24 -20.47
CA GLU A 54 -11.62 1.61 -20.19
C GLU A 54 -11.69 2.95 -19.44
N LEU A 55 -10.92 3.96 -19.87
CA LEU A 55 -10.86 5.27 -19.23
C LEU A 55 -12.17 6.05 -19.38
N ASN A 56 -12.56 6.77 -18.33
CA ASN A 56 -13.63 7.75 -18.38
C ASN A 56 -13.14 9.07 -19.04
N GLU A 57 -12.75 9.00 -20.31
CA GLU A 57 -12.12 10.10 -21.04
C GLU A 57 -12.98 11.37 -21.04
N ALA A 58 -14.31 11.23 -21.13
CA ALA A 58 -15.22 12.38 -21.14
C ALA A 58 -15.14 13.17 -19.81
N GLU A 59 -15.08 12.49 -18.67
CA GLU A 59 -14.92 13.13 -17.36
C GLU A 59 -13.51 13.72 -17.19
N MET A 60 -12.46 12.98 -17.59
CA MET A 60 -11.09 13.50 -17.56
C MET A 60 -10.93 14.79 -18.37
N LYS A 61 -11.54 14.85 -19.55
CA LYS A 61 -11.57 16.07 -20.39
C LYS A 61 -12.31 17.21 -19.73
N LYS A 62 -13.47 16.93 -19.12
CA LYS A 62 -14.26 17.93 -18.35
C LYS A 62 -13.44 18.48 -17.18
N LEU A 63 -12.60 17.67 -16.54
CA LEU A 63 -11.72 18.07 -15.44
C LEU A 63 -10.49 18.85 -15.92
N GLY A 64 -10.13 18.77 -17.21
CA GLY A 64 -9.04 19.56 -17.79
C GLY A 64 -8.03 18.80 -18.64
N MET A 65 -8.14 17.47 -18.80
CA MET A 65 -7.23 16.68 -19.65
C MET A 65 -7.20 17.21 -21.09
N LYS A 66 -6.00 17.32 -21.65
CA LYS A 66 -5.73 17.87 -23.02
C LYS A 66 -5.30 16.81 -24.02
N ILE A 67 -4.97 15.61 -23.56
CA ILE A 67 -4.59 14.45 -24.37
C ILE A 67 -5.78 13.48 -24.51
N SER A 68 -5.64 12.43 -25.31
CA SER A 68 -6.66 11.37 -25.46
C SER A 68 -6.33 10.13 -24.64
N ALA A 69 -7.30 9.25 -24.44
CA ALA A 69 -7.06 7.95 -23.82
C ALA A 69 -6.03 7.11 -24.59
N LYS A 70 -5.94 7.26 -25.92
CA LYS A 70 -4.96 6.58 -26.77
C LYS A 70 -3.53 7.10 -26.59
N ASP A 71 -3.34 8.34 -26.13
CA ASP A 71 -2.03 8.87 -25.78
C ASP A 71 -1.56 8.28 -24.43
N ILE A 72 -2.48 7.86 -23.57
CA ILE A 72 -2.17 7.21 -22.29
C ILE A 72 -1.88 5.72 -22.51
N PHE A 73 -2.76 5.01 -23.20
CA PHE A 73 -2.61 3.58 -23.46
C PHE A 73 -2.92 3.24 -24.93
N ASN A 74 -1.92 2.73 -25.63
CA ASN A 74 -2.04 2.25 -27.00
C ASN A 74 -1.14 1.01 -27.21
N PRO A 75 -1.69 -0.17 -27.49
CA PRO A 75 -0.87 -1.37 -27.72
C PRO A 75 -0.08 -1.34 -29.02
N ASN A 76 -0.50 -0.52 -30.01
CA ASN A 76 0.05 -0.53 -31.36
C ASN A 76 0.97 0.66 -31.68
N LYS A 77 0.96 1.71 -30.84
CA LYS A 77 1.77 2.93 -31.03
C LYS A 77 2.39 3.35 -29.70
N PRO A 78 3.55 4.04 -29.71
CA PRO A 78 4.13 4.61 -28.52
C PRO A 78 3.11 5.48 -27.77
N SER A 79 3.03 5.30 -26.47
CA SER A 79 2.12 6.03 -25.57
C SER A 79 2.72 6.09 -24.17
N ILE A 80 2.08 6.81 -23.24
CA ILE A 80 2.58 6.98 -21.87
C ILE A 80 2.82 5.63 -21.19
N LYS A 81 2.04 4.57 -21.49
CA LYS A 81 2.26 3.23 -20.93
C LYS A 81 3.68 2.68 -21.17
N ASP A 82 4.33 3.05 -22.25
CA ASP A 82 5.67 2.58 -22.60
C ASP A 82 6.78 3.25 -21.75
N ALA A 83 6.39 4.23 -20.93
CA ALA A 83 7.27 4.87 -19.97
C ALA A 83 7.01 4.44 -18.53
N VAL A 84 5.97 3.63 -18.24
CA VAL A 84 5.58 3.26 -16.85
C VAL A 84 5.78 1.77 -16.64
N ALA A 85 6.59 1.41 -15.64
CA ALA A 85 6.90 0.03 -15.30
C ALA A 85 6.57 -0.29 -13.84
N GLN A 86 6.23 -1.55 -13.57
CA GLN A 86 6.22 -2.06 -12.21
C GLN A 86 7.66 -2.33 -11.77
N PHE A 87 8.05 -1.75 -10.65
CA PHE A 87 9.40 -1.86 -10.09
C PHE A 87 9.44 -2.88 -8.98
N ASN A 88 10.33 -3.89 -9.09
CA ASN A 88 10.52 -4.96 -8.10
C ASN A 88 9.21 -5.67 -7.69
N GLY A 89 8.20 -5.68 -8.55
CA GLY A 89 6.91 -6.33 -8.30
C GLY A 89 6.01 -5.67 -7.24
N GLY A 90 6.43 -4.57 -6.62
CA GLY A 90 5.71 -3.93 -5.50
C GLY A 90 5.44 -2.43 -5.66
N CYS A 91 6.32 -1.73 -6.36
CA CYS A 91 6.22 -0.29 -6.62
C CYS A 91 5.97 -0.01 -8.11
N THR A 92 5.84 1.26 -8.44
CA THR A 92 5.83 1.80 -9.81
C THR A 92 7.12 2.57 -10.06
N SER A 93 7.46 2.75 -11.32
CA SER A 93 8.57 3.60 -11.78
C SER A 93 8.26 4.13 -13.17
N GLU A 94 8.95 5.18 -13.59
CA GLU A 94 8.83 5.75 -14.92
C GLU A 94 10.16 6.08 -15.59
N VAL A 95 10.19 5.90 -16.90
CA VAL A 95 11.33 6.25 -17.73
C VAL A 95 11.27 7.74 -18.08
N ILE A 96 12.34 8.48 -17.72
CA ILE A 96 12.40 9.94 -17.84
C ILE A 96 13.49 10.43 -18.83
N SER A 97 14.17 9.51 -19.53
CA SER A 97 15.16 9.87 -20.54
C SER A 97 15.16 8.90 -21.72
N PRO A 98 15.72 9.30 -22.89
CA PRO A 98 15.87 8.40 -24.04
C PRO A 98 16.92 7.30 -23.84
N LYS A 99 17.61 7.29 -22.69
CA LYS A 99 18.64 6.31 -22.32
C LYS A 99 18.20 5.43 -21.13
N GLY A 100 16.91 5.20 -20.96
CA GLY A 100 16.37 4.29 -19.97
C GLY A 100 16.55 4.71 -18.50
N LEU A 101 16.79 6.01 -18.24
CA LEU A 101 16.85 6.52 -16.86
C LEU A 101 15.47 6.39 -16.24
N LEU A 102 15.41 5.73 -15.08
CA LEU A 102 14.20 5.32 -14.38
C LEU A 102 14.09 6.07 -13.06
N LEU A 103 12.96 6.72 -12.83
CA LEU A 103 12.62 7.39 -11.58
C LEU A 103 11.66 6.52 -10.76
N THR A 104 11.89 6.40 -9.46
CA THR A 104 10.99 5.79 -8.48
C THR A 104 11.21 6.39 -7.10
N ASN A 105 10.51 5.92 -6.06
CA ASN A 105 10.74 6.41 -4.70
C ASN A 105 12.02 5.86 -4.07
N HIS A 106 12.58 6.62 -3.14
CA HIS A 106 13.71 6.20 -2.29
C HIS A 106 13.34 4.93 -1.48
N HIS A 107 12.15 4.91 -0.88
CA HIS A 107 11.69 3.75 -0.13
C HIS A 107 11.47 2.50 -1.01
N CYS A 108 11.13 2.65 -2.30
CA CYS A 108 11.05 1.55 -3.26
C CYS A 108 12.42 0.96 -3.60
N GLY A 109 13.44 1.81 -3.68
CA GLY A 109 14.83 1.42 -3.92
C GLY A 109 15.62 1.08 -2.64
N TYR A 110 15.00 1.18 -1.45
CA TYR A 110 15.71 1.09 -0.17
C TYR A 110 16.60 -0.16 -0.04
N ASN A 111 16.05 -1.33 -0.33
CA ASN A 111 16.81 -2.60 -0.25
C ASN A 111 17.95 -2.66 -1.27
N ASN A 112 17.77 -2.08 -2.46
CA ASN A 112 18.81 -2.00 -3.48
C ASN A 112 19.96 -1.09 -3.01
N ILE A 113 19.65 0.09 -2.47
CA ILE A 113 20.63 1.02 -1.91
C ILE A 113 21.37 0.37 -0.73
N GLN A 114 20.63 -0.27 0.18
CA GLN A 114 21.18 -0.95 1.33
C GLN A 114 22.13 -2.11 0.96
N SER A 115 21.81 -2.84 -0.12
CA SER A 115 22.65 -3.97 -0.56
C SER A 115 24.05 -3.55 -0.99
N HIS A 116 24.24 -2.29 -1.36
CA HIS A 116 25.53 -1.69 -1.69
C HIS A 116 26.19 -0.95 -0.54
N SER A 117 25.52 -0.85 0.62
CA SER A 117 26.06 -0.19 1.82
C SER A 117 26.96 -1.13 2.63
N SER A 118 28.03 -0.58 3.19
CA SER A 118 28.91 -1.25 4.14
C SER A 118 29.25 -0.30 5.28
N VAL A 119 29.84 -0.82 6.36
CA VAL A 119 30.24 -0.01 7.54
C VAL A 119 31.17 1.16 7.14
N GLY A 120 32.03 0.97 6.14
CA GLY A 120 32.94 2.03 5.64
C GLY A 120 32.35 2.89 4.51
N ASN A 121 31.22 2.51 3.93
CA ASN A 121 30.57 3.22 2.83
C ASN A 121 29.05 3.04 2.90
N ASP A 122 28.41 3.82 3.76
CA ASP A 122 26.96 3.77 3.98
C ASP A 122 26.21 4.64 2.97
N LEU A 123 25.71 4.01 1.90
CA LEU A 123 24.97 4.70 0.83
C LEU A 123 23.58 5.17 1.28
N LEU A 124 22.99 4.57 2.31
CA LEU A 124 21.72 5.05 2.85
C LEU A 124 21.89 6.38 3.58
N THR A 125 22.91 6.47 4.44
CA THR A 125 23.19 7.69 5.21
C THR A 125 23.79 8.81 4.37
N ASN A 126 24.71 8.47 3.43
CA ASN A 126 25.46 9.47 2.67
C ASN A 126 24.87 9.78 1.30
N GLY A 127 23.93 8.96 0.81
CA GLY A 127 23.47 8.98 -0.57
C GLY A 127 24.47 8.35 -1.54
N PHE A 128 24.05 8.18 -2.77
CA PHE A 128 24.88 7.70 -3.89
C PHE A 128 24.56 8.44 -5.16
N TRP A 129 25.56 8.86 -5.92
CA TRP A 129 25.41 9.48 -7.22
C TRP A 129 26.54 9.03 -8.15
N ALA A 130 26.19 8.26 -9.18
CA ALA A 130 27.13 7.88 -10.23
C ALA A 130 27.59 9.13 -11.00
N LYS A 131 28.87 9.27 -11.27
CA LYS A 131 29.41 10.39 -12.05
C LYS A 131 29.28 10.16 -13.56
N ASN A 132 29.11 8.92 -13.95
CA ASN A 132 28.92 8.48 -15.34
C ASN A 132 28.32 7.06 -15.34
N MET A 133 27.93 6.55 -16.50
CA MET A 133 27.27 5.24 -16.64
C MET A 133 28.13 4.05 -16.19
N SER A 134 29.46 4.17 -16.16
CA SER A 134 30.33 3.06 -15.71
C SER A 134 30.35 2.89 -14.19
N GLU A 135 29.90 3.88 -13.45
CA GLU A 135 29.78 3.84 -11.99
C GLU A 135 28.38 3.38 -11.51
N GLU A 136 27.45 3.16 -12.43
CA GLU A 136 26.10 2.69 -12.09
C GLU A 136 26.14 1.27 -11.53
N LEU A 137 25.51 1.04 -10.37
CA LEU A 137 25.65 -0.19 -9.60
C LEU A 137 24.58 -1.23 -10.00
N PRO A 138 24.98 -2.44 -10.41
CA PRO A 138 24.04 -3.49 -10.79
C PRO A 138 23.28 -4.03 -9.57
N ASN A 139 21.98 -4.29 -9.73
CA ASN A 139 21.13 -4.82 -8.67
C ASN A 139 20.60 -6.21 -9.06
N PRO A 140 21.28 -7.30 -8.68
CA PRO A 140 20.82 -8.65 -8.98
C PRO A 140 19.40 -8.90 -8.41
N GLY A 141 18.48 -9.34 -9.26
CA GLY A 141 17.08 -9.59 -8.91
C GLY A 141 16.15 -8.40 -9.00
N ALA A 142 16.65 -7.19 -9.26
CA ALA A 142 15.81 -6.05 -9.57
C ALA A 142 15.13 -6.21 -10.94
N THR A 143 13.86 -5.78 -11.04
CA THR A 143 13.09 -5.89 -12.29
C THR A 143 12.30 -4.62 -12.59
N ALA A 144 12.11 -4.38 -13.91
CA ALA A 144 11.16 -3.40 -14.43
C ALA A 144 10.23 -4.10 -15.44
N ASP A 145 8.94 -4.21 -15.07
CA ASP A 145 7.91 -4.91 -15.83
C ASP A 145 7.04 -3.91 -16.59
N PHE A 146 7.07 -3.93 -17.93
CA PHE A 146 6.23 -3.09 -18.79
C PHE A 146 5.00 -3.86 -19.29
N ILE A 147 3.83 -3.24 -19.25
CA ILE A 147 2.61 -3.78 -19.83
C ILE A 147 2.59 -3.46 -21.33
N ILE A 148 2.71 -4.49 -22.15
CA ILE A 148 2.73 -4.35 -23.61
C ILE A 148 1.31 -4.25 -24.15
N ASP A 149 0.41 -5.14 -23.67
CA ASP A 149 -0.99 -5.19 -24.09
C ASP A 149 -1.89 -5.72 -22.96
N ILE A 150 -3.18 -5.37 -23.02
CA ILE A 150 -4.22 -5.86 -22.11
C ILE A 150 -5.39 -6.33 -22.97
N LYS A 151 -5.83 -7.59 -22.79
CA LYS A 151 -6.94 -8.19 -23.54
C LYS A 151 -7.99 -8.76 -22.60
N GLU A 152 -9.24 -8.46 -22.83
CA GLU A 152 -10.34 -9.12 -22.14
C GLU A 152 -10.45 -10.57 -22.64
N VAL A 153 -10.49 -11.53 -21.70
CA VAL A 153 -10.58 -12.98 -21.95
C VAL A 153 -11.70 -13.63 -21.14
N THR A 154 -12.68 -12.85 -20.72
CA THR A 154 -13.77 -13.23 -19.82
C THR A 154 -14.50 -14.47 -20.32
N ASP A 155 -14.98 -14.45 -21.56
CA ASP A 155 -15.77 -15.54 -22.14
C ASP A 155 -14.99 -16.87 -22.20
N GLN A 156 -13.69 -16.79 -22.50
CA GLN A 156 -12.82 -17.97 -22.56
C GLN A 156 -12.57 -18.54 -21.17
N VAL A 157 -12.32 -17.69 -20.18
CA VAL A 157 -12.03 -18.10 -18.80
C VAL A 157 -13.28 -18.65 -18.11
N LEU A 158 -14.44 -18.04 -18.34
CA LEU A 158 -15.71 -18.46 -17.71
C LEU A 158 -16.47 -19.52 -18.52
N ASN A 159 -15.90 -20.01 -19.63
CA ASN A 159 -16.55 -21.06 -20.43
C ASN A 159 -16.77 -22.32 -19.59
N GLY A 160 -18.02 -22.85 -19.63
CA GLY A 160 -18.40 -24.06 -18.91
C GLY A 160 -18.62 -23.91 -17.41
N THR A 161 -18.70 -22.67 -16.86
CA THR A 161 -18.87 -22.47 -15.40
C THR A 161 -20.32 -22.17 -14.95
N LYS A 162 -21.26 -21.91 -15.86
CA LYS A 162 -22.58 -21.35 -15.55
C LYS A 162 -23.47 -22.21 -14.63
N GLU A 163 -23.36 -23.53 -14.72
CA GLU A 163 -24.23 -24.48 -13.99
C GLU A 163 -23.48 -25.23 -12.89
N LEU A 164 -22.25 -24.79 -12.59
CA LEU A 164 -21.41 -25.42 -11.58
C LEU A 164 -21.60 -24.74 -10.22
N THR A 165 -21.34 -25.51 -9.16
CA THR A 165 -21.14 -24.92 -7.84
C THR A 165 -19.90 -24.02 -7.85
N ASP A 166 -19.83 -23.04 -6.93
CA ASP A 166 -18.70 -22.09 -6.86
C ASP A 166 -17.33 -22.81 -6.81
N ARG A 167 -17.22 -23.90 -6.04
CA ARG A 167 -15.99 -24.71 -5.93
C ARG A 167 -15.62 -25.43 -7.23
N GLU A 168 -16.60 -25.97 -7.93
CA GLU A 168 -16.38 -26.62 -9.23
C GLU A 168 -15.99 -25.59 -10.28
N ALA A 169 -16.65 -24.42 -10.27
CA ALA A 169 -16.36 -23.31 -11.16
C ALA A 169 -14.93 -22.80 -10.98
N GLU A 170 -14.41 -22.68 -9.75
CA GLU A 170 -13.01 -22.31 -9.48
C GLU A 170 -12.01 -23.26 -10.14
N ALA A 171 -12.24 -24.56 -10.06
CA ALA A 171 -11.36 -25.55 -10.69
C ALA A 171 -11.38 -25.43 -12.22
N VAL A 172 -12.55 -25.21 -12.82
CA VAL A 172 -12.70 -24.98 -14.27
C VAL A 172 -12.05 -23.65 -14.68
N ILE A 173 -12.23 -22.58 -13.92
CA ILE A 173 -11.59 -21.28 -14.15
C ILE A 173 -10.07 -21.44 -14.14
N ALA A 174 -9.50 -22.11 -13.15
CA ALA A 174 -8.06 -22.31 -13.05
C ALA A 174 -7.51 -23.09 -14.27
N LYS A 175 -8.21 -24.14 -14.72
CA LYS A 175 -7.89 -24.89 -15.94
C LYS A 175 -7.97 -23.99 -17.18
N ASN A 176 -9.06 -23.26 -17.34
CA ASN A 176 -9.27 -22.37 -18.49
C ASN A 176 -8.21 -21.25 -18.54
N ILE A 177 -7.84 -20.66 -17.41
CA ILE A 177 -6.74 -19.69 -17.32
C ILE A 177 -5.44 -20.28 -17.86
N ALA A 178 -5.09 -21.50 -17.47
CA ALA A 178 -3.88 -22.16 -17.94
C ALA A 178 -3.92 -22.44 -19.46
N GLU A 179 -5.07 -22.84 -20.00
CA GLU A 179 -5.27 -23.09 -21.41
C GLU A 179 -5.26 -21.80 -22.24
N VAL A 180 -5.95 -20.77 -21.80
CA VAL A 180 -5.99 -19.44 -22.46
C VAL A 180 -4.59 -18.82 -22.47
N THR A 181 -3.84 -18.93 -21.38
CA THR A 181 -2.46 -18.42 -21.30
C THR A 181 -1.56 -19.02 -22.39
N LYS A 182 -1.70 -20.31 -22.71
CA LYS A 182 -0.93 -21.00 -23.75
C LYS A 182 -1.25 -20.54 -25.18
N GLN A 183 -2.42 -19.91 -25.39
CA GLN A 183 -2.84 -19.47 -26.73
C GLN A 183 -2.12 -18.17 -27.16
N PHE A 184 -1.53 -17.43 -26.22
CA PHE A 184 -0.80 -16.21 -26.50
C PHE A 184 0.57 -16.54 -27.14
N LYS A 185 0.79 -15.98 -28.33
CA LYS A 185 2.10 -15.97 -28.95
C LYS A 185 2.90 -14.83 -28.37
N ILE A 186 3.92 -15.12 -27.60
CA ILE A 186 4.78 -14.16 -26.91
C ILE A 186 6.27 -14.45 -27.18
N GLU A 187 7.10 -13.44 -27.02
CA GLU A 187 8.55 -13.57 -27.08
C GLU A 187 9.09 -14.25 -25.81
N PRO A 188 10.28 -14.91 -25.86
CA PRO A 188 10.85 -15.63 -24.71
C PRO A 188 11.06 -14.79 -23.44
N TYR A 189 11.19 -13.47 -23.58
CA TYR A 189 11.36 -12.51 -22.49
C TYR A 189 10.04 -11.89 -22.03
N GLN A 190 8.90 -12.32 -22.58
CA GLN A 190 7.56 -11.89 -22.18
C GLN A 190 6.87 -12.96 -21.37
N LYS A 191 5.92 -12.54 -20.54
CA LYS A 191 5.01 -13.43 -19.81
C LYS A 191 3.57 -12.94 -19.95
N VAL A 192 2.63 -13.87 -19.83
CA VAL A 192 1.19 -13.54 -19.76
C VAL A 192 0.67 -13.85 -18.36
N THR A 193 -0.06 -12.91 -17.80
CA THR A 193 -0.75 -13.11 -16.53
C THR A 193 -2.22 -12.74 -16.70
N ILE A 194 -3.14 -13.67 -16.38
CA ILE A 194 -4.57 -13.42 -16.41
C ILE A 194 -5.03 -13.05 -15.00
N LYS A 195 -5.72 -11.91 -14.89
CA LYS A 195 -6.19 -11.36 -13.61
C LYS A 195 -7.71 -11.21 -13.58
N PRO A 196 -8.37 -11.60 -12.46
CA PRO A 196 -9.78 -11.33 -12.23
C PRO A 196 -10.01 -9.84 -11.94
N MET A 197 -11.13 -9.32 -12.45
CA MET A 197 -11.65 -7.98 -12.21
C MET A 197 -13.11 -8.07 -11.75
N PHE A 198 -13.59 -7.04 -11.04
CA PHE A 198 -14.97 -6.99 -10.56
C PHE A 198 -15.37 -8.25 -9.77
N ALA A 199 -14.55 -8.63 -8.79
CA ALA A 199 -14.73 -9.85 -7.98
C ALA A 199 -14.84 -11.15 -8.84
N GLY A 200 -14.10 -11.24 -9.94
CA GLY A 200 -14.07 -12.41 -10.81
C GLY A 200 -15.22 -12.48 -11.84
N ASN A 201 -15.93 -11.37 -12.07
CA ASN A 201 -16.93 -11.28 -13.13
C ASN A 201 -16.34 -10.97 -14.51
N LYS A 202 -15.10 -10.45 -14.56
CA LYS A 202 -14.34 -10.22 -15.78
C LYS A 202 -12.90 -10.70 -15.60
N TYR A 203 -12.25 -11.06 -16.71
CA TYR A 203 -10.85 -11.52 -16.73
C TYR A 203 -10.09 -10.84 -17.85
N TYR A 204 -8.86 -10.38 -17.51
CA TYR A 204 -8.00 -9.70 -18.46
C TYR A 204 -6.60 -10.34 -18.47
N ALA A 205 -6.09 -10.59 -19.68
CA ALA A 205 -4.73 -11.05 -19.91
C ALA A 205 -3.81 -9.85 -20.09
N TYR A 206 -2.75 -9.79 -19.29
CA TYR A 206 -1.69 -8.80 -19.34
C TYR A 206 -0.48 -9.43 -20.01
N ILE A 207 -0.02 -8.87 -21.10
CA ILE A 207 1.24 -9.24 -21.76
C ILE A 207 2.32 -8.33 -21.19
N ILE A 208 3.33 -8.91 -20.56
CA ILE A 208 4.32 -8.23 -19.75
C ILE A 208 5.71 -8.50 -20.30
N GLU A 209 6.51 -7.45 -20.45
CA GLU A 209 7.92 -7.52 -20.82
C GLU A 209 8.78 -7.14 -19.62
N THR A 210 9.70 -8.01 -19.20
CA THR A 210 10.48 -7.88 -17.96
C THR A 210 11.95 -7.62 -18.26
N TYR A 211 12.45 -6.44 -17.86
CA TYR A 211 13.86 -6.10 -17.85
C TYR A 211 14.49 -6.46 -16.50
N LYS A 212 15.67 -7.08 -16.51
CA LYS A 212 16.35 -7.62 -15.32
C LYS A 212 17.70 -6.99 -15.02
N ASP A 213 18.29 -6.26 -15.96
CA ASP A 213 19.49 -5.45 -15.70
C ASP A 213 19.03 -4.02 -15.35
N VAL A 214 18.81 -3.79 -14.07
CA VAL A 214 18.39 -2.50 -13.50
C VAL A 214 19.47 -2.04 -12.54
N ARG A 215 20.11 -0.90 -12.84
CA ARG A 215 21.26 -0.40 -12.07
C ARG A 215 20.90 0.86 -11.28
N LEU A 216 21.44 0.99 -10.08
CA LEU A 216 21.31 2.20 -9.26
C LEU A 216 22.18 3.31 -9.84
N VAL A 217 21.58 4.46 -10.10
CA VAL A 217 22.21 5.66 -10.67
C VAL A 217 22.40 6.75 -9.64
N GLY A 218 21.37 6.97 -8.80
CA GLY A 218 21.42 7.98 -7.77
C GLY A 218 20.33 7.83 -6.73
N ALA A 219 20.68 8.13 -5.50
CA ALA A 219 19.75 8.24 -4.40
C ALA A 219 20.22 9.32 -3.44
N PRO A 220 19.36 10.25 -3.01
CA PRO A 220 19.71 11.19 -1.96
C PRO A 220 19.96 10.46 -0.65
N PRO A 221 20.73 11.07 0.29
CA PRO A 221 20.84 10.53 1.66
C PRO A 221 19.46 10.41 2.30
N GLN A 222 19.29 9.46 3.23
CA GLN A 222 18.02 9.24 3.91
C GLN A 222 17.49 10.49 4.64
N SER A 223 18.36 11.38 5.08
CA SER A 223 18.01 12.70 5.64
C SER A 223 17.33 13.65 4.62
N ILE A 224 17.27 13.28 3.33
CA ILE A 224 16.43 13.89 2.30
C ILE A 224 15.35 12.91 1.85
N GLY A 225 15.74 11.67 1.46
CA GLY A 225 14.85 10.66 0.90
C GLY A 225 13.84 10.09 1.90
N LYS A 226 14.12 10.22 3.20
CA LYS A 226 13.27 9.75 4.30
C LYS A 226 13.11 10.81 5.41
N PHE A 227 13.27 12.09 5.09
CA PHE A 227 13.12 13.18 6.07
C PHE A 227 11.75 13.13 6.74
N GLY A 228 11.73 13.26 8.09
CA GLY A 228 10.54 13.11 8.92
C GLY A 228 10.13 11.67 9.22
N SER A 229 10.76 10.69 8.59
CA SER A 229 10.68 9.24 8.87
C SER A 229 9.29 8.77 9.35
N ASP A 230 9.23 8.13 10.53
CA ASP A 230 7.98 7.60 11.08
C ASP A 230 7.07 8.68 11.68
N THR A 231 7.62 9.79 12.16
CA THR A 231 6.86 10.92 12.70
C THR A 231 5.97 11.53 11.62
N ASP A 232 6.51 11.79 10.43
CA ASP A 232 5.77 12.39 9.30
C ASP A 232 5.06 11.36 8.42
N ASN A 233 5.20 10.05 8.65
CA ASN A 233 4.56 9.01 7.85
C ASN A 233 3.03 9.14 7.89
N TRP A 234 2.38 9.20 6.73
CA TRP A 234 0.97 9.53 6.51
C TRP A 234 0.56 10.95 6.88
N VAL A 235 1.48 11.81 7.29
CA VAL A 235 1.17 13.15 7.80
C VAL A 235 1.34 14.20 6.70
N TRP A 236 0.47 15.19 6.72
CA TRP A 236 0.61 16.44 5.98
C TRP A 236 0.58 17.62 6.96
N PRO A 237 1.44 18.65 6.85
CA PRO A 237 2.40 18.95 5.76
C PRO A 237 3.62 18.02 5.73
N ARG A 238 3.99 17.52 4.54
CA ARG A 238 5.08 16.58 4.31
C ARG A 238 6.27 17.23 3.63
N HIS A 239 7.50 16.92 4.08
CA HIS A 239 8.73 17.52 3.58
C HIS A 239 9.80 16.50 3.17
N THR A 240 9.38 15.34 2.73
CA THR A 240 10.24 14.22 2.33
C THR A 240 10.53 14.27 0.83
N GLY A 241 11.79 14.25 0.44
CA GLY A 241 12.24 14.11 -0.94
C GLY A 241 12.38 12.64 -1.36
N ASP A 242 11.28 11.89 -1.34
CA ASP A 242 11.26 10.43 -1.51
C ASP A 242 11.41 10.05 -2.98
N PHE A 243 12.65 10.05 -3.51
CA PHE A 243 12.96 9.63 -4.86
C PHE A 243 14.30 8.92 -4.97
N ALA A 244 14.46 8.07 -5.98
CA ALA A 244 15.72 7.44 -6.38
C ALA A 244 15.74 7.23 -7.89
N LEU A 245 16.94 7.18 -8.47
CA LEU A 245 17.18 6.98 -9.87
C LEU A 245 17.84 5.63 -10.13
N PHE A 246 17.30 4.92 -11.09
CA PHE A 246 17.88 3.70 -11.65
C PHE A 246 18.03 3.84 -13.16
N ARG A 247 18.64 2.88 -13.80
CA ARG A 247 18.69 2.79 -15.27
C ARG A 247 18.46 1.36 -15.70
N ILE A 248 17.62 1.20 -16.71
CA ILE A 248 17.40 -0.07 -17.39
C ILE A 248 18.49 -0.25 -18.43
N TYR A 249 19.06 -1.44 -18.48
CA TYR A 249 19.99 -1.91 -19.50
C TYR A 249 19.35 -3.06 -20.28
N ALA A 250 19.70 -3.15 -21.57
CA ALA A 250 19.21 -4.14 -22.50
C ALA A 250 20.38 -4.73 -23.32
N ASP A 251 20.14 -5.81 -24.05
CA ASP A 251 21.11 -6.32 -25.00
C ASP A 251 21.36 -5.32 -26.17
N LYS A 252 22.30 -5.63 -27.03
CA LYS A 252 22.65 -4.79 -28.18
C LYS A 252 21.51 -4.60 -29.20
N ASN A 253 20.47 -5.42 -29.14
CA ASN A 253 19.26 -5.34 -29.97
C ASN A 253 18.10 -4.65 -29.20
N ASN A 254 18.38 -4.02 -28.04
CA ASN A 254 17.42 -3.36 -27.17
C ASN A 254 16.35 -4.33 -26.60
N LYS A 255 16.74 -5.61 -26.35
CA LYS A 255 15.86 -6.63 -25.79
C LYS A 255 16.19 -6.90 -24.32
N PRO A 256 15.19 -7.29 -23.51
CA PRO A 256 15.42 -7.69 -22.12
C PRO A 256 16.47 -8.82 -22.04
N SER A 257 17.40 -8.66 -21.10
CA SER A 257 18.46 -9.63 -20.82
C SER A 257 18.79 -9.67 -19.33
N GLU A 258 19.45 -10.73 -18.91
CA GLU A 258 20.09 -10.77 -17.58
C GLU A 258 21.25 -9.78 -17.54
N TYR A 259 21.74 -9.46 -16.31
CA TYR A 259 22.89 -8.58 -16.18
C TYR A 259 24.08 -9.05 -17.01
N SER A 260 24.64 -8.13 -17.79
CA SER A 260 25.90 -8.30 -18.50
C SER A 260 26.65 -6.98 -18.60
N LYS A 261 27.99 -7.05 -18.57
CA LYS A 261 28.85 -5.88 -18.83
C LYS A 261 28.70 -5.34 -20.26
N ASP A 262 28.24 -6.20 -21.17
CA ASP A 262 28.05 -5.84 -22.60
C ASP A 262 26.68 -5.22 -22.87
N ASN A 263 25.78 -5.19 -21.90
CA ASN A 263 24.49 -4.53 -22.03
C ASN A 263 24.66 -3.03 -22.19
N VAL A 264 23.75 -2.45 -22.96
CA VAL A 264 23.69 -1.02 -23.23
C VAL A 264 22.47 -0.37 -22.60
N PRO A 265 22.47 0.94 -22.35
CA PRO A 265 21.26 1.62 -21.86
C PRO A 265 20.06 1.36 -22.75
N TYR A 266 18.93 1.00 -22.13
CA TYR A 266 17.66 0.76 -22.82
C TYR A 266 17.18 2.00 -23.57
N THR A 267 16.78 1.85 -24.81
CA THR A 267 16.14 2.90 -25.61
C THR A 267 14.63 2.72 -25.56
N PRO A 268 13.88 3.53 -24.80
CA PRO A 268 12.45 3.36 -24.62
C PRO A 268 11.64 3.80 -25.85
N LYS A 269 10.48 3.18 -26.07
CA LYS A 269 9.49 3.63 -27.08
C LYS A 269 8.92 5.00 -26.74
N HIS A 270 8.83 5.32 -25.46
CA HIS A 270 8.37 6.60 -24.92
C HIS A 270 9.08 6.87 -23.59
N PHE A 271 9.33 8.13 -23.27
CA PHE A 271 9.80 8.59 -21.98
C PHE A 271 9.08 9.89 -21.60
N LEU A 272 8.92 10.15 -20.31
CA LEU A 272 8.14 11.28 -19.83
C LEU A 272 8.94 12.59 -19.91
N PRO A 273 8.43 13.63 -20.59
CA PRO A 273 8.94 14.99 -20.43
C PRO A 273 8.65 15.49 -19.01
N ILE A 274 9.60 16.21 -18.41
CA ILE A 274 9.48 16.72 -17.04
C ILE A 274 9.11 18.20 -17.08
N SER A 275 7.99 18.57 -16.47
CA SER A 275 7.56 19.96 -16.37
C SER A 275 8.15 20.63 -15.12
N ILE A 276 8.69 21.83 -15.29
CA ILE A 276 9.10 22.72 -14.19
C ILE A 276 8.18 23.95 -14.08
N LYS A 277 6.97 23.88 -14.65
CA LYS A 277 5.95 24.92 -14.44
C LYS A 277 5.44 24.89 -13.01
N ASP A 278 5.01 26.04 -12.54
CA ASP A 278 4.37 26.13 -11.23
C ASP A 278 3.04 25.39 -11.24
N ILE A 279 2.88 24.49 -10.28
CA ILE A 279 1.64 23.77 -10.03
C ILE A 279 0.68 24.69 -9.28
N LYS A 280 -0.59 24.71 -9.70
CA LYS A 280 -1.62 25.55 -9.10
C LYS A 280 -2.76 24.73 -8.53
N GLU A 281 -3.41 25.25 -7.49
CA GLU A 281 -4.62 24.64 -6.96
C GLU A 281 -5.70 24.52 -8.06
N ASN A 282 -6.35 23.37 -8.13
CA ASN A 282 -7.32 22.94 -9.14
C ASN A 282 -6.74 22.58 -10.53
N ASP A 283 -5.45 22.55 -10.72
CA ASP A 283 -4.86 21.96 -11.92
C ASP A 283 -5.26 20.48 -12.03
N PHE A 284 -5.56 20.04 -13.25
CA PHE A 284 -5.83 18.63 -13.53
C PHE A 284 -4.55 17.81 -13.40
N THR A 285 -4.65 16.67 -12.74
CA THR A 285 -3.56 15.69 -12.66
C THR A 285 -4.10 14.27 -12.72
N PHE A 286 -3.28 13.36 -13.23
CA PHE A 286 -3.55 11.94 -13.16
C PHE A 286 -2.28 11.16 -12.78
N VAL A 287 -2.49 10.05 -12.09
CA VAL A 287 -1.42 9.14 -11.65
C VAL A 287 -1.59 7.83 -12.40
N PHE A 288 -0.50 7.29 -12.95
CA PHE A 288 -0.51 6.09 -13.75
C PHE A 288 0.47 5.06 -13.16
N GLY A 289 -0.04 3.95 -12.63
CA GLY A 289 0.82 2.97 -11.94
C GLY A 289 0.09 1.71 -11.52
N PHE A 290 0.70 0.98 -10.58
CA PHE A 290 0.30 -0.36 -10.18
C PHE A 290 -0.25 -0.39 -8.74
N PRO A 291 -1.46 0.13 -8.47
CA PRO A 291 -2.07 0.08 -7.13
C PRO A 291 -2.26 -1.36 -6.67
N GLY A 292 -1.92 -1.65 -5.42
CA GLY A 292 -1.89 -2.99 -4.86
C GLY A 292 -3.28 -3.59 -4.66
N ARG A 293 -4.05 -3.08 -3.70
CA ARG A 293 -5.37 -3.64 -3.37
C ARG A 293 -6.32 -2.59 -2.81
N THR A 294 -7.57 -2.63 -3.29
CA THR A 294 -8.74 -1.94 -2.71
C THR A 294 -9.91 -2.90 -2.54
N ASN A 295 -10.92 -2.50 -1.77
CA ASN A 295 -12.16 -3.25 -1.54
C ASN A 295 -13.33 -2.26 -1.48
N GLU A 296 -13.58 -1.53 -2.54
CA GLU A 296 -14.58 -0.45 -2.58
C GLU A 296 -16.03 -0.95 -2.61
N TYR A 297 -16.23 -2.19 -3.09
CA TYR A 297 -17.57 -2.75 -3.33
C TYR A 297 -18.05 -3.68 -2.20
N LEU A 298 -17.42 -3.62 -1.04
CA LEU A 298 -17.85 -4.35 0.14
C LEU A 298 -19.26 -3.92 0.58
N PRO A 299 -20.10 -4.84 1.11
CA PRO A 299 -21.37 -4.50 1.74
C PRO A 299 -21.16 -3.73 3.05
N SER A 300 -22.20 -3.04 3.50
CA SER A 300 -22.15 -2.21 4.72
C SER A 300 -21.72 -2.97 5.95
N ILE A 301 -22.20 -4.21 6.12
CA ILE A 301 -21.85 -5.08 7.25
C ILE A 301 -20.35 -5.40 7.28
N ALA A 302 -19.71 -5.61 6.13
CA ALA A 302 -18.26 -5.84 6.07
C ALA A 302 -17.47 -4.64 6.61
N VAL A 303 -17.86 -3.43 6.20
CA VAL A 303 -17.23 -2.19 6.68
C VAL A 303 -17.47 -1.99 8.18
N GLU A 304 -18.65 -2.33 8.68
CA GLU A 304 -18.98 -2.32 10.10
C GLU A 304 -18.07 -3.26 10.90
N LYS A 305 -17.83 -4.49 10.40
CA LYS A 305 -16.91 -5.46 11.02
C LYS A 305 -15.44 -4.99 10.98
N ILE A 306 -15.01 -4.34 9.91
CA ILE A 306 -13.67 -3.75 9.84
C ILE A 306 -13.50 -2.68 10.94
N ILE A 307 -14.47 -1.78 11.08
CA ILE A 307 -14.41 -0.67 12.04
C ILE A 307 -14.47 -1.15 13.50
N ASN A 308 -15.31 -2.15 13.80
CA ASN A 308 -15.64 -2.51 15.16
C ASN A 308 -14.88 -3.73 15.69
N ASP A 309 -14.45 -4.64 14.81
CA ASP A 309 -13.89 -5.93 15.21
C ASP A 309 -12.43 -6.06 14.77
N THR A 310 -12.14 -6.10 13.46
CA THR A 310 -10.82 -6.51 12.96
C THR A 310 -9.74 -5.42 13.10
N ASN A 311 -10.04 -4.15 12.77
CA ASN A 311 -9.05 -3.08 12.95
C ASN A 311 -8.73 -2.82 14.42
N PRO A 312 -9.69 -2.74 15.35
CA PRO A 312 -9.40 -2.63 16.78
C PRO A 312 -8.52 -3.76 17.32
N ALA A 313 -8.74 -5.00 16.89
CA ALA A 313 -7.92 -6.14 17.30
C ALA A 313 -6.46 -5.97 16.84
N LYS A 314 -6.25 -5.65 15.56
CA LYS A 314 -4.91 -5.43 14.99
C LYS A 314 -4.20 -4.23 15.61
N ILE A 315 -4.92 -3.14 15.85
CA ILE A 315 -4.38 -1.93 16.52
C ILE A 315 -3.93 -2.29 17.95
N ALA A 316 -4.74 -3.04 18.71
CA ALA A 316 -4.41 -3.40 20.09
C ALA A 316 -3.12 -4.23 20.19
N VAL A 317 -2.92 -5.22 19.32
CA VAL A 317 -1.69 -6.03 19.28
C VAL A 317 -0.46 -5.16 18.99
N ARG A 318 -0.56 -4.31 17.97
CA ARG A 318 0.56 -3.45 17.58
C ARG A 318 0.85 -2.35 18.59
N ASP A 319 -0.15 -1.81 19.25
CA ASP A 319 0.01 -0.83 20.32
C ASP A 319 0.85 -1.40 21.48
N VAL A 320 0.57 -2.65 21.89
CA VAL A 320 1.37 -3.36 22.91
C VAL A 320 2.81 -3.58 22.44
N ALA A 321 3.01 -4.04 21.21
CA ALA A 321 4.33 -4.26 20.66
C ALA A 321 5.14 -2.96 20.58
N LEU A 322 4.56 -1.89 20.00
CA LEU A 322 5.22 -0.60 19.84
C LEU A 322 5.62 0.03 21.17
N LYS A 323 4.70 0.06 22.15
CA LYS A 323 5.01 0.59 23.50
C LYS A 323 6.16 -0.17 24.15
N THR A 324 6.19 -1.50 24.00
CA THR A 324 7.25 -2.33 24.61
C THR A 324 8.60 -2.12 23.93
N LEU A 325 8.62 -1.97 22.60
CA LEU A 325 9.84 -1.65 21.86
C LEU A 325 10.34 -0.24 22.19
N ASP A 326 9.46 0.75 22.23
CA ASP A 326 9.77 2.15 22.50
C ASP A 326 10.41 2.35 23.89
N GLU A 327 9.92 1.63 24.93
CA GLU A 327 10.50 1.63 26.28
C GLU A 327 12.01 1.33 26.27
N LYS A 328 12.49 0.47 25.35
CA LYS A 328 13.90 0.09 25.23
C LYS A 328 14.68 0.97 24.24
N MET A 329 14.06 1.33 23.13
CA MET A 329 14.69 2.16 22.09
C MET A 329 15.03 3.56 22.58
N ARG A 330 14.28 4.10 23.57
CA ARG A 330 14.53 5.43 24.15
C ARG A 330 15.75 5.48 25.07
N VAL A 331 16.16 4.36 25.62
CA VAL A 331 17.24 4.31 26.63
C VAL A 331 18.53 3.69 26.13
N ASP A 332 18.51 3.12 24.91
CA ASP A 332 19.67 2.46 24.32
C ASP A 332 19.73 2.68 22.80
N ASP A 333 20.72 3.45 22.35
CA ASP A 333 20.93 3.78 20.94
C ASP A 333 21.24 2.55 20.07
N ALA A 334 21.96 1.57 20.58
CA ALA A 334 22.23 0.33 19.85
C ALA A 334 20.94 -0.45 19.57
N THR A 335 20.06 -0.53 20.58
CA THR A 335 18.72 -1.10 20.43
C THR A 335 17.87 -0.29 19.43
N ARG A 336 17.92 1.04 19.51
CA ARG A 336 17.19 1.91 18.59
C ARG A 336 17.60 1.65 17.14
N ILE A 337 18.88 1.60 16.84
CA ILE A 337 19.39 1.31 15.48
C ILE A 337 18.96 -0.09 15.03
N LYS A 338 19.06 -1.07 15.92
CA LYS A 338 18.69 -2.48 15.64
C LYS A 338 17.20 -2.67 15.32
N TYR A 339 16.33 -1.95 16.03
CA TYR A 339 14.87 -2.12 15.93
C TYR A 339 14.16 -1.07 15.08
N ALA A 340 14.81 0.00 14.64
CA ALA A 340 14.19 1.11 13.91
C ALA A 340 13.35 0.64 12.71
N SER A 341 13.88 -0.25 11.87
CA SER A 341 13.14 -0.77 10.69
C SER A 341 11.93 -1.63 11.06
N LYS A 342 12.05 -2.44 12.14
CA LYS A 342 10.93 -3.26 12.62
C LYS A 342 9.85 -2.39 13.24
N TYR A 343 10.24 -1.43 14.08
CA TYR A 343 9.34 -0.46 14.68
C TYR A 343 8.54 0.30 13.60
N ALA A 344 9.26 0.83 12.61
CA ALA A 344 8.64 1.52 11.47
C ALA A 344 7.61 0.66 10.74
N SER A 345 7.94 -0.61 10.49
CA SER A 345 7.03 -1.55 9.81
C SER A 345 5.76 -1.82 10.64
N VAL A 346 5.90 -1.97 11.95
CA VAL A 346 4.75 -2.16 12.86
C VAL A 346 3.92 -0.89 12.94
N ALA A 347 4.56 0.28 13.12
CA ALA A 347 3.92 1.58 13.25
C ALA A 347 3.17 2.00 11.98
N ASN A 348 3.70 1.69 10.79
CA ASN A 348 3.09 2.04 9.52
C ASN A 348 1.65 1.51 9.39
N TYR A 349 1.43 0.21 9.63
CA TYR A 349 0.09 -0.37 9.58
C TYR A 349 -0.77 -0.02 10.81
N TRP A 350 -0.16 0.17 11.98
CA TRP A 350 -0.85 0.67 13.17
C TRP A 350 -1.48 2.04 12.90
N LYS A 351 -0.69 3.00 12.39
CA LYS A 351 -1.19 4.31 11.95
C LYS A 351 -2.25 4.18 10.86
N LYS A 352 -2.01 3.32 9.85
CA LYS A 352 -2.95 3.10 8.75
C LYS A 352 -4.32 2.67 9.28
N TRP A 353 -4.40 1.66 10.14
CA TRP A 353 -5.70 1.16 10.61
C TRP A 353 -6.43 2.12 11.55
N ILE A 354 -5.70 2.91 12.34
CA ILE A 354 -6.29 4.00 13.13
C ILE A 354 -6.91 5.05 12.20
N GLY A 355 -6.15 5.50 11.20
CA GLY A 355 -6.62 6.46 10.19
C GLY A 355 -7.78 5.93 9.37
N GLU A 356 -7.72 4.67 8.91
CA GLU A 356 -8.77 3.99 8.17
C GLU A 356 -10.06 3.92 8.99
N THR A 357 -10.00 3.47 10.25
CA THR A 357 -11.16 3.40 11.13
C THR A 357 -11.76 4.78 11.39
N THR A 358 -10.91 5.78 11.64
CA THR A 358 -11.34 7.17 11.87
C THR A 358 -11.95 7.77 10.61
N GLY A 359 -11.33 7.56 9.46
CA GLY A 359 -11.79 8.04 8.16
C GLY A 359 -13.11 7.41 7.74
N LEU A 360 -13.29 6.09 7.92
CA LEU A 360 -14.54 5.39 7.64
C LEU A 360 -15.70 5.92 8.51
N LYS A 361 -15.45 6.16 9.80
CA LYS A 361 -16.44 6.79 10.71
C LYS A 361 -16.76 8.21 10.26
N LYS A 362 -15.75 9.06 10.04
CA LYS A 362 -15.89 10.47 9.67
C LYS A 362 -16.58 10.66 8.32
N SER A 363 -16.30 9.81 7.35
CA SER A 363 -16.94 9.81 6.05
C SER A 363 -18.36 9.24 6.05
N ASN A 364 -18.82 8.70 7.19
CA ASN A 364 -20.10 8.00 7.35
C ASN A 364 -20.24 6.82 6.36
N ALA A 365 -19.15 6.07 6.16
CA ALA A 365 -19.02 5.04 5.14
C ALA A 365 -20.10 3.94 5.23
N VAL A 366 -20.36 3.44 6.45
CA VAL A 366 -21.37 2.40 6.69
C VAL A 366 -22.76 2.87 6.26
N GLN A 367 -23.18 4.08 6.67
CA GLN A 367 -24.50 4.60 6.31
C GLN A 367 -24.62 4.84 4.80
N LYS A 368 -23.60 5.39 4.15
CA LYS A 368 -23.59 5.58 2.69
C LYS A 368 -23.78 4.26 1.94
N LYS A 369 -23.13 3.19 2.41
CA LYS A 369 -23.28 1.86 1.82
C LYS A 369 -24.68 1.30 2.08
N LYS A 370 -25.25 1.45 3.30
CA LYS A 370 -26.65 1.09 3.60
C LYS A 370 -27.64 1.85 2.70
N ASP A 371 -27.44 3.14 2.51
CA ASP A 371 -28.30 3.94 1.63
C ASP A 371 -28.22 3.46 0.17
N TYR A 372 -27.02 3.09 -0.29
CA TYR A 372 -26.82 2.53 -1.62
C TYR A 372 -27.43 1.13 -1.77
N GLU A 373 -27.30 0.28 -0.77
CA GLU A 373 -27.94 -1.04 -0.71
C GLU A 373 -29.47 -0.94 -0.80
N VAL A 374 -30.08 0.01 -0.07
CA VAL A 374 -31.51 0.30 -0.15
C VAL A 374 -31.90 0.79 -1.54
N PHE A 375 -31.09 1.66 -2.16
CA PHE A 375 -31.32 2.13 -3.53
C PHE A 375 -31.29 0.98 -4.54
N LEU A 376 -30.33 0.09 -4.45
CA LEU A 376 -30.21 -1.07 -5.31
C LEU A 376 -31.35 -2.07 -5.10
N ALA A 377 -31.72 -2.36 -3.85
CA ALA A 377 -32.77 -3.30 -3.48
C ALA A 377 -34.16 -2.86 -4.00
N LYS A 378 -34.42 -1.55 -4.06
CA LYS A 378 -35.64 -1.00 -4.68
C LYS A 378 -35.75 -1.30 -6.18
N LYS A 379 -34.60 -1.39 -6.87
CA LYS A 379 -34.55 -1.69 -8.31
C LYS A 379 -34.45 -3.20 -8.58
N ASN A 380 -33.83 -3.95 -7.67
CA ASN A 380 -33.63 -5.38 -7.78
C ASN A 380 -33.77 -6.06 -6.39
N PRO A 381 -34.95 -6.70 -6.11
CA PRO A 381 -35.23 -7.33 -4.81
C PRO A 381 -34.25 -8.46 -4.42
N GLU A 382 -33.58 -9.11 -5.37
CA GLU A 382 -32.60 -10.14 -5.07
C GLU A 382 -31.40 -9.59 -4.27
N ILE A 383 -31.08 -8.31 -4.44
CA ILE A 383 -30.03 -7.64 -3.65
C ILE A 383 -30.39 -7.62 -2.17
N SER A 384 -31.66 -7.46 -1.82
CA SER A 384 -32.09 -7.52 -0.41
C SER A 384 -31.80 -8.87 0.23
N LYS A 385 -31.98 -9.97 -0.52
CA LYS A 385 -31.63 -11.32 -0.05
C LYS A 385 -30.13 -11.47 0.11
N MET A 386 -29.33 -10.97 -0.84
CA MET A 386 -27.86 -10.99 -0.75
C MET A 386 -27.37 -10.22 0.49
N ILE A 387 -27.95 -9.07 0.79
CA ILE A 387 -27.57 -8.30 2.00
C ILE A 387 -27.88 -9.09 3.28
N SER A 388 -29.04 -9.72 3.37
CA SER A 388 -29.38 -10.58 4.53
C SER A 388 -28.44 -11.81 4.62
N GLU A 389 -28.03 -12.38 3.50
CA GLU A 389 -27.06 -13.48 3.44
C GLU A 389 -25.66 -13.00 3.92
N PHE A 390 -25.21 -11.81 3.50
CA PHE A 390 -23.98 -11.20 4.04
C PHE A 390 -24.04 -10.98 5.54
N GLU A 391 -25.14 -10.43 6.06
CA GLU A 391 -25.32 -10.23 7.50
C GLU A 391 -25.20 -11.54 8.26
N HIS A 392 -25.83 -12.61 7.75
CA HIS A 392 -25.72 -13.95 8.34
C HIS A 392 -24.28 -14.46 8.32
N LEU A 393 -23.60 -14.44 7.16
CA LEU A 393 -22.26 -14.97 6.99
C LEU A 393 -21.21 -14.20 7.83
N TYR A 394 -21.24 -12.86 7.79
CA TYR A 394 -20.29 -12.04 8.55
C TYR A 394 -20.49 -12.20 10.07
N ASN A 395 -21.73 -12.33 10.55
CA ASN A 395 -21.99 -12.57 11.96
C ASN A 395 -21.56 -13.99 12.40
N ALA A 396 -21.78 -15.00 11.56
CA ALA A 396 -21.31 -16.36 11.82
C ALA A 396 -19.77 -16.46 11.79
N GLN A 397 -19.11 -15.73 10.89
CA GLN A 397 -17.67 -15.70 10.78
C GLN A 397 -16.99 -14.90 11.92
N ALA A 398 -17.66 -13.90 12.48
CA ALA A 398 -17.05 -12.90 13.38
C ALA A 398 -16.16 -13.47 14.49
N PRO A 399 -16.53 -14.51 15.26
CA PRO A 399 -15.68 -15.04 16.32
C PRO A 399 -14.40 -15.70 15.79
N PHE A 400 -14.47 -16.30 14.60
CA PHE A 400 -13.31 -16.90 13.91
C PHE A 400 -12.41 -15.83 13.31
N ALA A 401 -12.99 -14.80 12.66
CA ALA A 401 -12.25 -13.69 12.09
C ALA A 401 -11.51 -12.88 13.17
N LEU A 402 -12.12 -12.68 14.34
CA LEU A 402 -11.48 -12.04 15.48
C LEU A 402 -10.29 -12.87 15.99
N SER A 403 -10.48 -14.18 16.12
CA SER A 403 -9.43 -15.10 16.57
C SER A 403 -8.27 -15.19 15.56
N ASP A 404 -8.58 -15.21 14.26
CA ASP A 404 -7.59 -15.14 13.18
C ASP A 404 -6.79 -13.84 13.22
N ALA A 405 -7.44 -12.70 13.39
CA ALA A 405 -6.77 -11.40 13.47
C ALA A 405 -5.76 -11.35 14.64
N TYR A 406 -6.16 -11.84 15.82
CA TYR A 406 -5.24 -11.91 16.98
C TYR A 406 -4.11 -12.92 16.77
N PHE A 407 -4.39 -14.10 16.23
CA PHE A 407 -3.37 -15.12 15.93
C PHE A 407 -2.34 -14.61 14.93
N THR A 408 -2.80 -14.07 13.81
CA THR A 408 -1.93 -13.55 12.76
C THR A 408 -1.05 -12.39 13.25
N GLU A 409 -1.63 -11.45 14.00
CA GLU A 409 -0.88 -10.32 14.54
C GLU A 409 0.04 -10.73 15.70
N LEU A 410 -0.33 -11.72 16.52
CA LEU A 410 0.56 -12.30 17.52
C LEU A 410 1.83 -12.84 16.86
N LEU A 411 1.70 -13.69 15.82
CA LEU A 411 2.84 -14.25 15.11
C LEU A 411 3.69 -13.18 14.41
N ARG A 412 3.05 -12.14 13.89
CA ARG A 412 3.77 -11.06 13.17
C ARG A 412 4.61 -10.20 14.09
N ASN A 413 4.19 -10.02 15.34
CA ASN A 413 4.82 -9.09 16.28
C ASN A 413 5.63 -9.77 17.39
N ALA A 414 5.43 -11.07 17.66
CA ALA A 414 6.27 -11.88 18.53
C ALA A 414 7.32 -12.63 17.69
N GLU A 415 8.54 -12.09 17.62
CA GLU A 415 9.59 -12.59 16.71
C GLU A 415 9.97 -14.05 17.03
N THR A 416 10.04 -14.40 18.30
CA THR A 416 10.36 -15.76 18.73
C THR A 416 9.27 -16.77 18.33
N LEU A 417 7.99 -16.40 18.39
CA LEU A 417 6.90 -17.27 17.91
C LEU A 417 6.92 -17.41 16.38
N ASN A 418 7.23 -16.33 15.66
CA ASN A 418 7.43 -16.41 14.20
C ASN A 418 8.61 -17.31 13.84
N LEU A 419 9.70 -17.22 14.60
CA LEU A 419 10.86 -18.08 14.44
C LEU A 419 10.50 -19.54 14.72
N ALA A 420 9.73 -19.82 15.78
CA ALA A 420 9.22 -21.16 16.09
C ALA A 420 8.38 -21.73 14.95
N ASN A 421 7.53 -20.89 14.29
CA ASN A 421 6.80 -21.29 13.10
C ASN A 421 7.72 -21.77 11.96
N ARG A 422 8.78 -21.01 11.68
CA ARG A 422 9.75 -21.37 10.62
C ARG A 422 10.49 -22.66 10.94
N PHE A 423 10.92 -22.85 12.20
CA PHE A 423 11.58 -24.07 12.62
C PHE A 423 10.66 -25.28 12.62
N LEU A 424 9.42 -25.10 13.03
CA LEU A 424 8.43 -26.19 12.99
C LEU A 424 8.20 -26.68 11.56
N ALA A 425 8.04 -25.74 10.61
CA ALA A 425 7.94 -26.07 9.18
C ALA A 425 9.21 -26.75 8.64
N PHE A 426 10.41 -26.29 9.07
CA PHE A 426 11.68 -26.95 8.72
C PHE A 426 11.76 -28.38 9.27
N MET A 427 11.35 -28.60 10.53
CA MET A 427 11.31 -29.91 11.18
C MET A 427 10.36 -30.87 10.42
N GLU A 428 9.15 -30.42 10.10
CA GLU A 428 8.16 -31.20 9.35
C GLU A 428 8.69 -31.57 7.96
N HIS A 429 9.31 -30.66 7.23
CA HIS A 429 9.93 -30.94 5.92
C HIS A 429 11.09 -31.94 6.02
N TYR A 430 11.91 -31.82 7.06
CA TYR A 430 13.04 -32.73 7.30
C TYR A 430 12.55 -34.14 7.60
N GLU A 431 11.59 -34.29 8.49
CA GLU A 431 10.99 -35.58 8.86
C GLU A 431 10.30 -36.28 7.67
N GLN A 432 9.77 -35.50 6.72
CA GLN A 432 9.19 -35.98 5.48
C GLN A 432 10.23 -36.27 4.38
N GLY A 433 11.51 -36.12 4.64
CA GLY A 433 12.58 -36.30 3.65
C GLY A 433 12.56 -35.30 2.49
N LYS A 434 11.89 -34.14 2.66
CA LYS A 434 11.73 -33.10 1.63
C LYS A 434 12.82 -32.05 1.67
N THR A 435 13.73 -32.09 2.67
CA THR A 435 14.77 -31.08 2.85
C THR A 435 15.97 -31.40 1.95
N THR A 436 16.41 -30.42 1.16
CA THR A 436 17.59 -30.52 0.29
C THR A 436 18.76 -29.71 0.84
N PRO A 437 20.02 -30.00 0.46
CA PRO A 437 21.19 -29.19 0.87
C PRO A 437 21.03 -27.70 0.48
N ALA A 438 20.50 -27.41 -0.70
CA ALA A 438 20.20 -26.06 -1.13
C ALA A 438 19.13 -25.39 -0.26
N GLY A 439 18.12 -26.15 0.17
CA GLY A 439 17.07 -25.70 1.10
C GLY A 439 17.63 -25.36 2.48
N ILE A 440 18.53 -26.19 3.01
CA ILE A 440 19.24 -25.93 4.29
C ILE A 440 20.06 -24.66 4.19
N LYS A 441 20.85 -24.50 3.12
CA LYS A 441 21.66 -23.28 2.91
C LYS A 441 20.81 -22.02 2.81
N LYS A 442 19.68 -22.07 2.09
CA LYS A 442 18.73 -20.96 1.99
C LYS A 442 18.12 -20.61 3.36
N PHE A 443 17.76 -21.64 4.14
CA PHE A 443 17.22 -21.47 5.49
C PHE A 443 18.26 -20.86 6.43
N SER A 444 19.51 -21.34 6.39
CA SER A 444 20.64 -20.81 7.15
C SER A 444 20.88 -19.31 6.87
N SER A 445 20.92 -18.94 5.59
CA SER A 445 21.09 -17.53 5.20
C SER A 445 19.94 -16.63 5.70
N ALA A 446 18.70 -17.14 5.63
CA ALA A 446 17.54 -16.42 6.15
C ALA A 446 17.57 -16.24 7.67
N LEU A 447 18.06 -17.24 8.42
CA LEU A 447 18.25 -17.17 9.87
C LEU A 447 19.37 -16.20 10.26
N ALA A 448 20.49 -16.23 9.56
CA ALA A 448 21.59 -15.29 9.81
C ALA A 448 21.12 -13.83 9.63
N GLY A 449 20.32 -13.54 8.60
CA GLY A 449 19.67 -12.25 8.42
C GLY A 449 18.71 -11.86 9.55
N PHE A 450 17.95 -12.82 10.07
CA PHE A 450 17.05 -12.61 11.20
C PHE A 450 17.83 -12.27 12.48
N TYR A 451 18.83 -13.07 12.85
CA TYR A 451 19.59 -12.89 14.10
C TYR A 451 20.43 -11.61 14.14
N LYS A 452 20.79 -11.06 12.98
CA LYS A 452 21.51 -9.77 12.92
C LYS A 452 20.78 -8.65 13.68
N ASN A 453 19.45 -8.66 13.64
CA ASN A 453 18.60 -7.62 14.23
C ASN A 453 17.61 -8.18 15.28
N TYR A 454 17.92 -9.34 15.88
CA TYR A 454 17.08 -9.96 16.91
C TYR A 454 17.68 -9.74 18.30
N ASP A 455 16.81 -9.53 19.28
CA ASP A 455 17.14 -9.44 20.69
C ASP A 455 16.14 -10.26 21.52
N GLY A 456 16.63 -11.40 22.07
CA GLY A 456 15.78 -12.34 22.78
C GLY A 456 15.23 -11.84 24.13
N GLU A 457 15.86 -10.81 24.75
CA GLU A 457 15.33 -10.20 25.97
C GLU A 457 14.16 -9.27 25.68
N ILE A 458 14.32 -8.44 24.63
CA ILE A 458 13.28 -7.49 24.22
C ILE A 458 12.06 -8.25 23.71
N ASP A 459 12.30 -9.24 22.82
CA ASP A 459 11.20 -10.03 22.26
C ASP A 459 10.48 -10.89 23.31
N ALA A 460 11.19 -11.39 24.33
CA ALA A 460 10.53 -12.08 25.45
C ALA A 460 9.50 -11.18 26.18
N LYS A 461 9.80 -9.88 26.35
CA LYS A 461 8.86 -8.92 26.94
C LYS A 461 7.67 -8.63 26.04
N VAL A 462 7.92 -8.45 24.73
CA VAL A 462 6.85 -8.28 23.73
C VAL A 462 5.96 -9.52 23.72
N THR A 463 6.55 -10.71 23.60
CA THR A 463 5.82 -11.99 23.57
C THR A 463 4.98 -12.20 24.80
N ALA A 464 5.51 -11.93 26.01
CA ALA A 464 4.80 -12.08 27.26
C ALA A 464 3.55 -11.21 27.34
N LYS A 465 3.65 -9.93 26.96
CA LYS A 465 2.52 -8.99 26.93
C LYS A 465 1.50 -9.36 25.85
N LEU A 466 1.95 -9.81 24.68
CA LEU A 466 1.07 -10.24 23.59
C LEU A 466 0.33 -11.54 23.91
N LEU A 467 0.96 -12.50 24.60
CA LEU A 467 0.28 -13.71 25.09
C LEU A 467 -0.86 -13.38 26.07
N ALA A 468 -0.65 -12.39 26.95
CA ALA A 468 -1.70 -11.95 27.86
C ALA A 468 -2.89 -11.33 27.11
N LEU A 469 -2.61 -10.47 26.14
CA LEU A 469 -3.63 -9.89 25.30
C LEU A 469 -4.39 -10.96 24.50
N TYR A 470 -3.68 -11.91 23.91
CA TYR A 470 -4.25 -13.05 23.18
C TYR A 470 -5.18 -13.88 24.07
N ALA A 471 -4.72 -14.24 25.28
CA ALA A 471 -5.50 -14.99 26.24
C ALA A 471 -6.74 -14.24 26.74
N GLU A 472 -6.68 -12.91 26.80
CA GLU A 472 -7.82 -12.06 27.23
C GLU A 472 -8.87 -11.88 26.12
N LYS A 473 -8.44 -11.65 24.88
CA LYS A 473 -9.30 -11.19 23.79
C LYS A 473 -9.86 -12.30 22.90
N VAL A 474 -9.15 -13.42 22.77
CA VAL A 474 -9.63 -14.55 21.98
C VAL A 474 -10.63 -15.34 22.83
N PRO A 475 -11.82 -15.71 22.28
CA PRO A 475 -12.80 -16.51 23.02
C PRO A 475 -12.18 -17.83 23.52
N ALA A 476 -12.48 -18.20 24.78
CA ALA A 476 -11.87 -19.34 25.46
C ALA A 476 -12.01 -20.69 24.70
N THR A 477 -13.08 -20.85 23.91
CA THR A 477 -13.32 -22.02 23.04
C THR A 477 -12.27 -22.18 21.96
N TYR A 478 -11.62 -21.10 21.53
CA TYR A 478 -10.62 -21.07 20.48
C TYR A 478 -9.17 -20.98 21.01
N LEU A 479 -9.02 -20.99 22.33
CA LEU A 479 -7.73 -21.08 22.99
C LEU A 479 -7.34 -22.53 23.30
N PRO A 480 -6.04 -22.83 23.48
CA PRO A 480 -5.59 -24.09 24.06
C PRO A 480 -6.16 -24.30 25.47
N SER A 481 -6.28 -25.56 25.91
CA SER A 481 -6.76 -25.87 27.26
C SER A 481 -5.83 -25.27 28.31
N GLY A 482 -6.40 -24.63 29.33
CA GLY A 482 -5.64 -24.02 30.43
C GLY A 482 -4.86 -22.75 30.04
N PHE A 483 -5.17 -22.14 28.88
CA PHE A 483 -4.49 -20.92 28.41
C PHE A 483 -4.78 -19.69 29.25
N ASP A 484 -5.81 -19.73 30.12
CA ASP A 484 -6.14 -18.66 31.07
C ASP A 484 -4.97 -18.25 31.99
N LYS A 485 -4.03 -19.15 32.24
CA LYS A 485 -2.80 -18.86 33.00
C LYS A 485 -1.98 -17.71 32.39
N TYR A 486 -2.09 -17.46 31.08
CA TYR A 486 -1.36 -16.40 30.40
C TYR A 486 -2.03 -15.02 30.48
N LYS A 487 -3.19 -14.88 31.12
CA LYS A 487 -3.84 -13.57 31.32
C LYS A 487 -3.04 -12.66 32.27
N ASN A 488 -2.19 -13.24 33.14
CA ASN A 488 -1.35 -12.48 34.06
C ASN A 488 -0.02 -12.07 33.42
N VAL A 489 0.10 -10.79 33.05
CA VAL A 489 1.29 -10.24 32.38
C VAL A 489 2.58 -10.41 33.23
N ILE A 490 2.50 -10.23 34.57
CA ILE A 490 3.67 -10.32 35.45
C ILE A 490 4.21 -11.75 35.47
N GLN A 491 3.35 -12.74 35.62
CA GLN A 491 3.74 -14.15 35.55
C GLN A 491 4.27 -14.52 34.17
N ASN A 492 3.69 -13.97 33.09
CA ASN A 492 4.18 -14.20 31.76
C ASN A 492 5.58 -13.64 31.54
N LEU A 493 5.90 -12.48 32.08
CA LEU A 493 7.23 -11.89 31.95
C LEU A 493 8.32 -12.83 32.51
N GLU A 494 8.09 -13.39 33.69
CA GLU A 494 9.01 -14.37 34.31
C GLU A 494 9.08 -15.68 33.51
N LEU A 495 7.93 -16.19 33.09
CA LEU A 495 7.80 -17.47 32.39
C LEU A 495 8.45 -17.41 31.00
N VAL A 496 8.14 -16.40 30.20
CA VAL A 496 8.66 -16.26 28.83
C VAL A 496 10.15 -15.91 28.85
N GLU A 497 10.60 -15.12 29.83
CA GLU A 497 12.03 -14.85 30.02
C GLU A 497 12.81 -16.14 30.37
N ASN A 498 12.24 -16.98 31.22
CA ASN A 498 12.84 -18.28 31.53
C ASN A 498 12.86 -19.19 30.29
N TRP A 499 11.78 -19.23 29.49
CA TRP A 499 11.77 -19.99 28.22
C TRP A 499 12.80 -19.45 27.23
N SER A 500 12.90 -18.13 27.10
CA SER A 500 13.86 -17.47 26.24
C SER A 500 15.29 -17.87 26.59
N LYS A 501 15.65 -17.91 27.90
CA LYS A 501 16.99 -18.35 28.38
C LYS A 501 17.25 -19.84 28.13
N ASN A 502 16.21 -20.66 28.08
CA ASN A 502 16.31 -22.12 27.94
C ASN A 502 16.06 -22.62 26.51
N SER A 503 15.70 -21.72 25.57
CA SER A 503 15.46 -22.07 24.18
C SER A 503 16.72 -21.90 23.31
N VAL A 504 16.96 -22.85 22.44
CA VAL A 504 18.00 -22.76 21.41
C VAL A 504 17.64 -21.68 20.39
N LEU A 505 16.34 -21.49 20.10
CA LEU A 505 15.85 -20.54 19.09
C LEU A 505 16.26 -19.09 19.36
N THR A 506 16.36 -18.71 20.61
CA THR A 506 16.63 -17.30 20.98
C THR A 506 18.10 -16.92 20.91
N GLY A 507 19.00 -17.89 20.66
CA GLY A 507 20.43 -17.69 20.75
C GLY A 507 20.96 -17.46 22.19
N ARG A 508 20.11 -17.66 23.20
CA ARG A 508 20.50 -17.51 24.64
C ARG A 508 20.93 -18.83 25.27
N LYS A 509 20.67 -19.95 24.58
CA LYS A 509 21.13 -21.30 24.95
C LYS A 509 21.90 -21.89 23.79
N ASN A 510 23.10 -22.39 24.12
CA ASN A 510 23.95 -23.10 23.15
C ASN A 510 23.47 -24.53 22.91
N LEU A 511 23.66 -25.03 21.69
CA LEU A 511 23.54 -26.42 21.31
C LEU A 511 24.96 -27.00 21.07
N ASN A 512 25.39 -27.92 21.91
CA ASN A 512 26.72 -28.55 21.81
C ASN A 512 27.90 -27.54 21.69
N GLY A 513 27.84 -26.46 22.45
CA GLY A 513 28.83 -25.39 22.42
C GLY A 513 28.69 -24.38 21.27
N LEU A 514 27.74 -24.58 20.34
CA LEU A 514 27.46 -23.67 19.25
C LEU A 514 26.26 -22.79 19.58
N ASN A 515 26.33 -21.52 19.23
CA ASN A 515 25.20 -20.58 19.34
C ASN A 515 24.53 -20.40 18.00
N ILE A 516 23.23 -20.66 17.93
CA ILE A 516 22.50 -20.59 16.66
C ILE A 516 22.51 -19.19 16.03
N SER A 517 22.62 -18.14 16.80
CA SER A 517 22.62 -16.76 16.29
C SER A 517 23.98 -16.36 15.66
N SER A 518 25.09 -16.93 16.11
CA SER A 518 26.45 -16.66 15.57
C SER A 518 26.95 -17.80 14.67
N ASP A 519 26.58 -19.04 14.97
CA ASP A 519 27.08 -20.24 14.30
C ASP A 519 26.00 -20.94 13.46
N THR A 520 25.06 -20.18 12.84
CA THR A 520 23.88 -20.68 12.15
C THR A 520 24.19 -21.81 11.16
N GLU A 521 25.23 -21.67 10.32
CA GLU A 521 25.61 -22.69 9.34
C GLU A 521 26.06 -23.97 10.04
N ARG A 522 26.97 -23.85 11.01
CA ARG A 522 27.52 -24.99 11.77
C ARG A 522 26.43 -25.76 12.56
N VAL A 523 25.46 -25.04 13.11
CA VAL A 523 24.32 -25.67 13.80
C VAL A 523 23.44 -26.43 12.80
N LEU A 524 23.27 -25.92 11.59
CA LEU A 524 22.48 -26.55 10.53
C LEU A 524 23.24 -27.63 9.72
N ASP A 525 24.55 -27.78 9.91
CA ASP A 525 25.32 -28.92 9.36
C ASP A 525 24.87 -30.26 9.95
N ASN A 526 24.30 -30.24 11.17
CA ASN A 526 23.70 -31.43 11.80
C ASN A 526 22.21 -31.19 12.11
N PRO A 527 21.31 -31.21 11.11
CA PRO A 527 19.89 -30.93 11.31
C PRO A 527 19.19 -31.90 12.26
N ALA A 528 19.63 -33.18 12.29
CA ALA A 528 19.02 -34.21 13.14
C ALA A 528 19.20 -33.89 14.64
N GLU A 529 20.35 -33.38 15.03
CA GLU A 529 20.66 -33.00 16.42
C GLU A 529 19.88 -31.73 16.83
N LEU A 530 19.85 -30.75 15.94
CA LEU A 530 19.03 -29.56 16.15
C LEU A 530 17.55 -29.92 16.34
N ILE A 531 16.97 -30.75 15.47
CA ILE A 531 15.58 -31.19 15.56
C ILE A 531 15.30 -31.93 16.86
N LYS A 532 16.23 -32.80 17.30
CA LYS A 532 16.13 -33.46 18.61
C LYS A 532 16.04 -32.46 19.77
N ALA A 533 16.84 -31.40 19.74
CA ALA A 533 16.79 -30.36 20.75
C ALA A 533 15.49 -29.55 20.68
N LEU A 534 15.03 -29.22 19.48
CA LEU A 534 13.83 -28.43 19.24
C LEU A 534 12.53 -29.16 19.65
N LYS A 535 12.49 -30.49 19.58
CA LYS A 535 11.31 -31.28 20.05
C LYS A 535 10.96 -31.04 21.52
N ASN A 536 11.95 -30.68 22.33
CA ASN A 536 11.77 -30.38 23.76
C ASN A 536 11.89 -28.89 24.08
N ASP A 537 11.96 -28.04 23.06
CA ASP A 537 12.10 -26.61 23.24
C ASP A 537 10.78 -26.00 23.72
N PRO A 538 10.78 -25.22 24.84
CA PRO A 538 9.55 -24.71 25.44
C PRO A 538 8.79 -23.73 24.51
N ILE A 539 9.50 -23.00 23.66
CA ILE A 539 8.88 -22.03 22.74
C ILE A 539 8.27 -22.75 21.54
N ILE A 540 8.95 -23.78 21.01
CA ILE A 540 8.37 -24.66 19.95
C ILE A 540 7.09 -25.31 20.48
N ASN A 541 7.10 -25.83 21.71
CA ASN A 541 5.95 -26.51 22.28
C ASN A 541 4.77 -25.54 22.51
N LEU A 542 5.04 -24.35 23.04
CA LEU A 542 4.01 -23.31 23.19
C LEU A 542 3.42 -22.92 21.83
N TYR A 543 4.28 -22.64 20.85
CA TYR A 543 3.80 -22.24 19.52
C TYR A 543 2.98 -23.36 18.87
N LYS A 544 3.45 -24.60 18.97
CA LYS A 544 2.75 -25.76 18.45
C LYS A 544 1.36 -25.90 19.06
N GLU A 545 1.23 -25.72 20.38
CA GLU A 545 -0.08 -25.78 21.07
C GLU A 545 -1.04 -24.70 20.56
N ILE A 546 -0.56 -23.46 20.41
CA ILE A 546 -1.35 -22.35 19.85
C ILE A 546 -1.75 -22.62 18.40
N ARG A 547 -0.79 -23.00 17.55
CA ARG A 547 -1.00 -23.30 16.12
C ARG A 547 -1.98 -24.44 15.91
N ASP A 548 -1.77 -25.56 16.58
CA ASP A 548 -2.58 -26.76 16.38
C ASP A 548 -4.04 -26.49 16.84
N THR A 549 -4.22 -25.69 17.90
CA THR A 549 -5.54 -25.25 18.32
C THR A 549 -6.20 -24.34 17.28
N TYR A 550 -5.45 -23.39 16.72
CA TYR A 550 -5.94 -22.52 15.66
C TYR A 550 -6.34 -23.30 14.41
N LEU A 551 -5.48 -24.22 13.94
CA LEU A 551 -5.75 -25.06 12.77
C LEU A 551 -6.94 -26.02 12.96
N GLN A 552 -7.20 -26.44 14.20
CA GLN A 552 -8.32 -27.32 14.50
C GLN A 552 -9.65 -26.58 14.70
N LYS A 553 -9.63 -25.43 15.40
CA LYS A 553 -10.86 -24.80 15.91
C LYS A 553 -11.26 -23.54 15.16
N VAL A 554 -10.30 -22.85 14.51
CA VAL A 554 -10.54 -21.52 13.93
C VAL A 554 -10.46 -21.56 12.40
N GLU A 555 -9.30 -21.92 11.87
CA GLU A 555 -9.01 -21.85 10.44
C GLU A 555 -10.04 -22.53 9.53
N PRO A 556 -10.53 -23.78 9.81
CA PRO A 556 -11.46 -24.45 8.92
C PRO A 556 -12.79 -23.69 8.76
N LYS A 557 -13.31 -23.15 9.86
CA LYS A 557 -14.56 -22.36 9.83
C LYS A 557 -14.35 -20.97 9.25
N TYR A 558 -13.24 -20.32 9.62
CA TYR A 558 -12.87 -19.03 9.04
C TYR A 558 -12.78 -19.12 7.51
N THR A 559 -12.04 -20.11 7.00
CA THR A 559 -11.84 -20.33 5.56
C THR A 559 -13.15 -20.71 4.85
N GLN A 560 -13.98 -21.56 5.49
CA GLN A 560 -15.28 -21.92 4.94
C GLN A 560 -16.16 -20.66 4.75
N TYR A 561 -16.37 -19.87 5.79
CA TYR A 561 -17.20 -18.67 5.70
C TYR A 561 -16.59 -17.63 4.75
N GLN A 562 -15.25 -17.51 4.70
CA GLN A 562 -14.60 -16.59 3.77
C GLN A 562 -14.88 -16.99 2.32
N ALA A 563 -14.82 -18.27 1.97
CA ALA A 563 -15.14 -18.74 0.64
C ALA A 563 -16.61 -18.47 0.26
N GLU A 564 -17.55 -18.67 1.20
CA GLU A 564 -18.97 -18.34 0.99
C GLU A 564 -19.19 -16.82 0.80
N ILE A 565 -18.49 -15.99 1.58
CA ILE A 565 -18.52 -14.52 1.46
C ILE A 565 -17.94 -14.09 0.10
N ASP A 566 -16.82 -14.65 -0.33
CA ASP A 566 -16.18 -14.30 -1.61
C ASP A 566 -17.07 -14.69 -2.81
N ALA A 567 -17.73 -15.83 -2.76
CA ALA A 567 -18.70 -16.26 -3.76
C ALA A 567 -19.92 -15.33 -3.81
N LEU A 568 -20.45 -14.93 -2.64
CA LEU A 568 -21.54 -13.97 -2.56
C LEU A 568 -21.11 -12.58 -3.04
N GLN A 569 -19.87 -12.16 -2.75
CA GLN A 569 -19.31 -10.89 -3.23
C GLN A 569 -19.24 -10.83 -4.76
N LYS A 570 -18.90 -11.94 -5.42
CA LYS A 570 -18.91 -12.06 -6.88
C LYS A 570 -20.34 -11.83 -7.42
N ARG A 571 -21.35 -12.50 -6.85
CA ARG A 571 -22.76 -12.33 -7.23
C ARG A 571 -23.26 -10.91 -6.96
N TYR A 572 -22.90 -10.34 -5.82
CA TYR A 572 -23.28 -8.99 -5.43
C TYR A 572 -22.65 -7.93 -6.34
N MET A 573 -21.40 -8.09 -6.74
CA MET A 573 -20.74 -7.19 -7.70
C MET A 573 -21.43 -7.24 -9.06
N ALA A 574 -21.78 -8.42 -9.57
CA ALA A 574 -22.54 -8.57 -10.80
C ALA A 574 -23.93 -7.88 -10.69
N ALA A 575 -24.62 -8.07 -9.57
CA ALA A 575 -25.91 -7.45 -9.31
C ALA A 575 -25.83 -5.93 -9.27
N GLN A 576 -24.81 -5.34 -8.63
CA GLN A 576 -24.56 -3.90 -8.63
C GLN A 576 -24.42 -3.35 -10.06
N MET A 577 -23.50 -3.93 -10.86
CA MET A 577 -23.23 -3.53 -12.24
C MET A 577 -24.48 -3.66 -13.15
N ASN A 578 -25.31 -4.67 -12.90
CA ASN A 578 -26.52 -4.90 -13.68
C ASN A 578 -27.69 -3.98 -13.29
N THR A 579 -27.74 -3.54 -12.03
CA THR A 579 -28.85 -2.74 -11.49
C THR A 579 -28.60 -1.24 -11.64
N ASP A 580 -27.38 -0.76 -11.39
CA ASP A 580 -27.01 0.66 -11.47
C ASP A 580 -26.29 0.98 -12.78
N LYS A 581 -27.05 1.09 -13.88
CA LYS A 581 -26.50 1.35 -15.21
C LYS A 581 -25.99 2.79 -15.41
N GLU A 582 -26.32 3.70 -14.50
CA GLU A 582 -25.89 5.10 -14.57
C GLU A 582 -24.49 5.26 -13.96
N ARG A 583 -24.11 4.39 -13.01
CA ARG A 583 -22.80 4.37 -12.39
C ARG A 583 -21.77 3.75 -13.33
N LYS A 584 -20.64 4.44 -13.52
CA LYS A 584 -19.47 3.86 -14.14
C LYS A 584 -18.64 3.14 -13.07
N PHE A 585 -18.50 1.84 -13.24
CA PHE A 585 -17.72 1.02 -12.35
C PHE A 585 -16.28 0.92 -12.84
N PHE A 586 -15.33 0.92 -11.89
CA PHE A 586 -13.95 0.55 -12.11
C PHE A 586 -13.64 -0.67 -11.24
N PRO A 587 -12.76 -1.60 -11.64
CA PRO A 587 -12.46 -2.75 -10.80
C PRO A 587 -11.56 -2.35 -9.64
N ASP A 588 -11.74 -3.00 -8.47
CA ASP A 588 -10.82 -2.87 -7.36
C ASP A 588 -9.37 -3.13 -7.80
N ALA A 589 -8.42 -2.44 -7.16
CA ALA A 589 -7.00 -2.61 -7.42
C ALA A 589 -6.54 -4.03 -7.05
N ASN A 590 -5.64 -4.59 -7.87
CA ASN A 590 -5.09 -5.93 -7.69
C ASN A 590 -3.66 -6.06 -8.25
N SER A 591 -2.85 -5.03 -8.07
CA SER A 591 -1.46 -4.90 -8.57
C SER A 591 -1.35 -4.90 -10.10
N THR A 592 -2.39 -4.43 -10.80
CA THR A 592 -2.36 -4.23 -12.24
C THR A 592 -2.28 -2.75 -12.60
N LEU A 593 -1.87 -2.45 -13.83
CA LEU A 593 -1.71 -1.08 -14.32
C LEU A 593 -3.06 -0.32 -14.34
N ARG A 594 -3.12 0.84 -13.70
CA ARG A 594 -4.32 1.67 -13.54
C ARG A 594 -4.03 3.15 -13.71
N VAL A 595 -5.05 3.87 -14.13
CA VAL A 595 -5.07 5.34 -14.16
C VAL A 595 -6.03 5.85 -13.10
N THR A 596 -5.59 6.78 -12.28
CA THR A 596 -6.44 7.56 -11.39
C THR A 596 -6.25 9.05 -11.67
N TYR A 597 -7.31 9.84 -11.59
CA TYR A 597 -7.28 11.24 -11.95
C TYR A 597 -8.00 12.10 -10.93
N GLY A 598 -7.64 13.37 -10.90
CA GLY A 598 -8.19 14.33 -9.95
C GLY A 598 -7.69 15.75 -10.21
N LYS A 599 -7.63 16.51 -9.15
CA LYS A 599 -7.13 17.89 -9.15
C LYS A 599 -6.14 18.11 -8.02
N VAL A 600 -5.15 18.94 -8.26
CA VAL A 600 -4.30 19.47 -7.20
C VAL A 600 -5.17 20.22 -6.21
N LYS A 601 -5.11 19.85 -4.93
CA LYS A 601 -5.98 20.43 -3.91
C LYS A 601 -5.45 20.21 -2.50
N GLY A 602 -5.55 21.24 -1.67
CA GLY A 602 -5.41 21.13 -0.22
C GLY A 602 -6.59 20.43 0.43
N SER A 603 -6.64 20.39 1.76
CA SER A 603 -7.70 19.71 2.51
C SER A 603 -8.09 20.46 3.76
N GLU A 604 -9.29 20.17 4.28
CA GLU A 604 -9.81 20.66 5.55
C GLU A 604 -10.10 19.47 6.46
N PRO A 605 -9.06 18.92 7.13
CA PRO A 605 -9.18 17.66 7.86
C PRO A 605 -9.98 17.78 9.16
N ALA A 606 -10.08 18.95 9.74
CA ALA A 606 -10.82 19.21 10.97
C ALA A 606 -11.38 20.64 10.98
N ASP A 607 -12.26 20.92 11.96
CA ASP A 607 -12.76 22.27 12.18
C ASP A 607 -11.60 23.25 12.40
N ALA A 608 -11.65 24.40 11.72
CA ALA A 608 -10.63 25.45 11.72
C ALA A 608 -9.22 25.04 11.24
N VAL A 609 -9.04 23.84 10.66
CA VAL A 609 -7.76 23.40 10.09
C VAL A 609 -7.85 23.36 8.57
N ARG A 610 -7.00 24.17 7.92
CA ARG A 610 -6.86 24.19 6.47
C ARG A 610 -5.42 23.89 6.07
N TYR A 611 -5.22 22.84 5.31
CA TYR A 611 -3.93 22.47 4.72
C TYR A 611 -3.78 23.05 3.33
N HIS A 612 -2.67 23.75 3.10
CA HIS A 612 -2.28 24.18 1.77
C HIS A 612 -1.90 22.95 0.92
N TYR A 613 -2.09 23.04 -0.39
CA TYR A 613 -1.80 21.91 -1.31
C TYR A 613 -0.30 21.68 -1.55
N GLN A 614 0.58 22.61 -1.19
CA GLN A 614 2.01 22.56 -1.51
C GLN A 614 2.86 22.89 -0.29
N THR A 615 3.96 22.16 -0.10
CA THR A 615 5.04 22.45 0.84
C THR A 615 6.29 22.93 0.09
N THR A 616 7.23 23.51 0.80
CA THR A 616 8.47 24.06 0.24
C THR A 616 9.69 23.63 1.08
N LEU A 617 10.89 23.90 0.56
CA LEU A 617 12.15 23.68 1.29
C LEU A 617 12.22 24.46 2.61
N ASP A 618 11.47 25.58 2.75
CA ASP A 618 11.39 26.31 4.02
C ASP A 618 10.94 25.41 5.17
N GLY A 619 9.93 24.57 4.95
CA GLY A 619 9.42 23.66 5.97
C GLY A 619 10.39 22.52 6.36
N VAL A 620 11.37 22.18 5.52
CA VAL A 620 12.49 21.32 5.93
C VAL A 620 13.33 22.02 6.97
N MET A 621 13.66 23.32 6.73
CA MET A 621 14.47 24.12 7.66
C MET A 621 13.72 24.44 8.96
N GLU A 622 12.39 24.62 8.91
CA GLU A 622 11.55 24.80 10.10
C GLU A 622 11.52 23.55 10.99
N LYS A 623 11.60 22.35 10.40
CA LYS A 623 11.62 21.07 11.12
C LYS A 623 13.04 20.59 11.50
N TYR A 624 14.07 21.24 11.01
CA TYR A 624 15.47 20.79 11.22
C TYR A 624 15.85 20.74 12.68
N ILE A 625 16.35 19.58 13.10
CA ILE A 625 16.93 19.34 14.43
C ILE A 625 18.31 18.72 14.22
N PRO A 626 19.41 19.42 14.60
CA PRO A 626 20.76 18.91 14.40
C PRO A 626 20.99 17.52 15.04
N ASN A 627 21.54 16.59 14.27
CA ASN A 627 21.85 15.23 14.69
C ASN A 627 20.63 14.37 15.09
N ASP A 628 19.41 14.81 14.81
CA ASP A 628 18.22 13.99 14.99
C ASP A 628 18.08 12.99 13.82
N TYR A 629 17.76 11.73 14.12
CA TYR A 629 17.71 10.69 13.08
C TYR A 629 16.56 10.83 12.08
N GLU A 630 15.52 11.61 12.42
CA GLU A 630 14.36 11.88 11.55
C GLU A 630 14.42 13.25 10.88
N PHE A 631 14.96 14.26 11.58
CA PHE A 631 14.87 15.67 11.18
C PHE A 631 16.25 16.34 10.94
N ASP A 632 17.33 15.55 10.86
CA ASP A 632 18.63 16.12 10.46
C ASP A 632 18.63 16.51 8.97
N VAL A 633 19.39 17.55 8.63
CA VAL A 633 19.51 18.08 7.26
C VAL A 633 20.97 18.15 6.85
N PRO A 634 21.35 17.63 5.67
CA PRO A 634 22.73 17.70 5.21
C PRO A 634 23.23 19.14 5.11
N LYS A 635 24.44 19.41 5.62
CA LYS A 635 25.05 20.73 5.60
C LYS A 635 25.01 21.40 4.21
N LYS A 636 25.27 20.66 3.15
CA LYS A 636 25.23 21.19 1.76
C LYS A 636 23.84 21.74 1.40
N LEU A 637 22.75 21.09 1.85
CA LEU A 637 21.39 21.55 1.62
C LEU A 637 21.10 22.85 2.40
N ILE A 638 21.57 22.92 3.67
CA ILE A 638 21.49 24.14 4.48
C ILE A 638 22.24 25.31 3.80
N ASP A 639 23.46 25.04 3.30
CA ASP A 639 24.27 26.06 2.61
C ASP A 639 23.61 26.57 1.32
N LEU A 640 22.97 25.67 0.53
CA LEU A 640 22.20 26.04 -0.66
C LEU A 640 20.98 26.90 -0.29
N TYR A 641 20.27 26.53 0.77
CA TYR A 641 19.12 27.29 1.28
C TYR A 641 19.52 28.70 1.73
N ASN A 642 20.57 28.81 2.54
CA ASN A 642 21.06 30.11 3.07
C ASN A 642 21.52 31.07 1.96
N ARG A 643 22.15 30.52 0.91
CA ARG A 643 22.60 31.31 -0.27
C ARG A 643 21.48 31.56 -1.27
N LYS A 644 20.31 30.92 -1.10
CA LYS A 644 19.18 30.92 -2.07
C LYS A 644 19.61 30.48 -3.48
N ASP A 645 20.56 29.53 -3.55
CA ASP A 645 21.05 28.99 -4.82
C ASP A 645 20.08 27.93 -5.39
N TYR A 646 18.91 28.39 -5.78
CA TYR A 646 17.81 27.56 -6.23
C TYR A 646 17.75 27.40 -7.77
N GLY A 647 18.55 28.17 -8.53
CA GLY A 647 18.54 28.14 -9.99
C GLY A 647 17.14 28.36 -10.58
N ILE A 648 16.79 27.51 -11.55
CA ILE A 648 15.48 27.53 -12.24
C ILE A 648 14.39 26.76 -11.48
N TYR A 649 14.69 26.19 -10.33
CA TYR A 649 13.79 25.29 -9.60
C TYR A 649 12.91 26.01 -8.57
N LYS A 650 13.06 27.32 -8.40
CA LYS A 650 12.16 28.14 -7.58
C LYS A 650 10.84 28.42 -8.28
N ASN A 651 9.78 28.58 -7.50
CA ASN A 651 8.48 29.05 -7.97
C ASN A 651 8.43 30.58 -8.07
N GLN A 652 7.27 31.15 -8.41
CA GLN A 652 7.07 32.60 -8.54
C GLN A 652 7.31 33.34 -7.22
N ASP A 653 7.13 32.71 -6.07
CA ASP A 653 7.38 33.27 -4.74
C ASP A 653 8.86 33.19 -4.33
N GLY A 654 9.74 32.68 -5.19
CA GLY A 654 11.17 32.54 -4.93
C GLY A 654 11.52 31.35 -4.03
N LYS A 655 10.61 30.41 -3.78
CA LYS A 655 10.76 29.23 -2.94
C LYS A 655 10.95 27.98 -3.79
N VAL A 656 11.62 26.95 -3.28
CA VAL A 656 11.70 25.63 -3.92
C VAL A 656 10.49 24.80 -3.46
N PRO A 657 9.51 24.48 -4.35
CA PRO A 657 8.42 23.59 -4.03
C PRO A 657 8.96 22.20 -3.72
N LEU A 658 8.41 21.50 -2.69
CA LEU A 658 8.91 20.21 -2.29
C LEU A 658 7.92 19.09 -2.53
N ALA A 659 6.71 19.20 -1.99
CA ALA A 659 5.66 18.23 -2.18
C ALA A 659 4.31 18.92 -2.40
N PHE A 660 3.38 18.19 -3.02
CA PHE A 660 2.01 18.68 -3.22
C PHE A 660 1.00 17.56 -3.07
N THR A 661 -0.25 17.92 -2.84
CA THR A 661 -1.38 17.00 -2.69
C THR A 661 -2.41 17.15 -3.80
N ALA A 662 -3.09 16.06 -4.12
CA ALA A 662 -4.19 16.04 -5.08
C ALA A 662 -5.27 15.03 -4.66
N THR A 663 -6.38 15.05 -5.40
CA THR A 663 -7.53 14.16 -5.15
C THR A 663 -7.45 12.85 -5.96
N ASN A 664 -6.27 12.42 -6.39
CA ASN A 664 -6.11 11.14 -7.06
C ASN A 664 -6.36 9.99 -6.07
N HIS A 665 -7.09 8.98 -6.52
CA HIS A 665 -7.36 7.78 -5.74
C HIS A 665 -6.15 6.83 -5.84
N THR A 666 -5.30 6.79 -4.83
CA THR A 666 -4.09 5.95 -4.78
C THR A 666 -4.11 4.98 -3.60
N THR A 667 -3.34 3.90 -3.69
CA THR A 667 -3.09 2.96 -2.59
C THR A 667 -1.64 2.46 -2.64
N GLY A 668 -1.23 1.63 -1.69
CA GLY A 668 0.08 0.96 -1.72
C GLY A 668 0.33 0.31 -3.07
N GLY A 669 1.55 0.42 -3.63
CA GLY A 669 1.90 0.05 -5.01
C GLY A 669 1.91 1.24 -5.97
N ASN A 670 1.14 2.32 -5.70
CA ASN A 670 1.31 3.61 -6.39
C ASN A 670 2.57 4.38 -5.97
N SER A 671 3.32 3.89 -5.00
CA SER A 671 4.66 4.42 -4.70
C SER A 671 5.52 4.39 -5.94
N GLY A 672 6.14 5.54 -6.30
CA GLY A 672 6.93 5.71 -7.52
C GLY A 672 6.09 5.89 -8.80
N SER A 673 4.78 6.09 -8.71
CA SER A 673 3.96 6.38 -9.90
C SER A 673 4.13 7.83 -10.35
N PRO A 674 4.25 8.09 -11.67
CA PRO A 674 4.26 9.43 -12.21
C PRO A 674 2.93 10.14 -11.95
N ALA A 675 3.00 11.36 -11.43
CA ALA A 675 1.90 12.32 -11.45
C ALA A 675 2.09 13.21 -12.68
N LEU A 676 1.08 13.22 -13.55
CA LEU A 676 1.15 13.84 -14.85
C LEU A 676 0.18 15.03 -14.95
N ASP A 677 0.57 16.05 -15.70
CA ASP A 677 -0.28 17.21 -16.00
C ASP A 677 -1.32 16.90 -17.08
N ALA A 678 -2.14 17.88 -17.42
CA ALA A 678 -3.16 17.75 -18.47
C ALA A 678 -2.60 17.35 -19.85
N ARG A 679 -1.31 17.52 -20.10
CA ARG A 679 -0.63 17.22 -21.36
C ARG A 679 0.25 15.97 -21.31
N GLY A 680 0.26 15.27 -20.18
CA GLY A 680 1.07 14.07 -19.99
C GLY A 680 2.54 14.34 -19.62
N ASN A 681 2.88 15.57 -19.18
CA ASN A 681 4.21 15.85 -18.65
C ASN A 681 4.28 15.47 -17.18
N LEU A 682 5.41 14.94 -16.73
CA LEU A 682 5.68 14.62 -15.33
C LEU A 682 5.76 15.91 -14.50
N ILE A 683 4.94 16.00 -13.46
CA ILE A 683 4.91 17.13 -12.51
C ILE A 683 5.25 16.70 -11.09
N GLY A 684 5.22 15.42 -10.79
CA GLY A 684 5.54 14.89 -9.47
C GLY A 684 5.64 13.38 -9.44
N LEU A 685 6.14 12.87 -8.32
CA LEU A 685 6.32 11.46 -8.04
C LEU A 685 5.47 11.08 -6.82
N ASN A 686 4.47 10.22 -7.03
CA ASN A 686 3.58 9.79 -5.95
C ASN A 686 4.33 8.88 -4.96
N PHE A 687 4.20 9.16 -3.65
CA PHE A 687 4.89 8.34 -2.64
C PHE A 687 4.05 8.00 -1.42
N ASP A 688 3.00 8.79 -1.09
CA ASP A 688 2.21 8.59 0.13
C ASP A 688 0.77 9.09 -0.03
N ARG A 689 -0.01 8.94 1.03
CA ARG A 689 -1.35 9.51 1.20
C ARG A 689 -1.43 10.27 2.51
N GLN A 690 -2.31 11.26 2.56
CA GLN A 690 -2.65 11.93 3.81
C GLN A 690 -3.42 10.99 4.73
N TRP A 691 -3.14 11.06 6.04
CA TRP A 691 -3.68 10.13 7.05
C TRP A 691 -5.21 10.03 7.05
N GLU A 692 -5.87 11.16 6.88
CA GLU A 692 -7.33 11.27 6.81
C GLU A 692 -7.93 10.56 5.58
N GLY A 693 -7.10 10.26 4.58
CA GLY A 693 -7.47 9.53 3.36
C GLY A 693 -7.13 8.06 3.37
N THR A 694 -6.59 7.49 4.45
CA THR A 694 -6.18 6.07 4.51
C THR A 694 -7.34 5.09 4.34
N MET A 695 -8.59 5.54 4.61
CA MET A 695 -9.80 4.75 4.37
C MET A 695 -10.14 4.58 2.87
N SER A 696 -9.46 5.25 1.96
CA SER A 696 -9.80 5.23 0.53
C SER A 696 -9.64 3.88 -0.15
N ASP A 697 -9.02 2.89 0.51
CA ASP A 697 -8.98 1.51 0.03
C ASP A 697 -10.36 0.81 0.13
N ILE A 698 -11.28 1.34 0.95
CA ILE A 698 -12.61 0.79 1.23
C ILE A 698 -13.72 1.78 0.84
N ASN A 699 -13.47 3.06 1.03
CA ASN A 699 -14.41 4.13 0.74
C ASN A 699 -13.65 5.40 0.35
N TYR A 700 -13.45 5.61 -0.95
CA TYR A 700 -12.88 6.85 -1.43
C TYR A 700 -13.83 8.02 -1.17
N ASP A 701 -13.33 9.08 -0.53
CA ASP A 701 -14.08 10.31 -0.30
C ASP A 701 -13.20 11.52 -0.66
N PRO A 702 -13.53 12.27 -1.73
CA PRO A 702 -12.71 13.38 -2.21
C PRO A 702 -12.63 14.56 -1.24
N ARG A 703 -13.43 14.57 -0.18
CA ARG A 703 -13.33 15.58 0.89
C ARG A 703 -12.09 15.36 1.74
N PHE A 704 -11.68 14.09 1.95
CA PHE A 704 -10.61 13.70 2.87
C PHE A 704 -9.42 13.05 2.16
N SER A 705 -9.67 12.29 1.07
CA SER A 705 -8.61 11.55 0.38
C SER A 705 -7.69 12.48 -0.39
N ARG A 706 -6.40 12.46 -0.04
CA ARG A 706 -5.32 13.16 -0.73
C ARG A 706 -4.13 12.23 -0.87
N ASN A 707 -3.62 12.11 -2.09
CA ASN A 707 -2.30 11.54 -2.31
C ASN A 707 -1.23 12.62 -2.16
N ILE A 708 0.00 12.21 -1.85
CA ILE A 708 1.15 13.09 -1.63
C ILE A 708 2.21 12.76 -2.68
N MET A 709 2.72 13.79 -3.35
CA MET A 709 3.69 13.67 -4.46
C MET A 709 4.88 14.59 -4.22
N VAL A 710 6.08 14.10 -4.50
CA VAL A 710 7.28 14.95 -4.55
C VAL A 710 7.21 15.81 -5.81
N ASP A 711 7.43 17.12 -5.70
CA ASP A 711 7.46 18.04 -6.84
C ASP A 711 8.69 17.80 -7.72
N THR A 712 8.53 17.79 -9.03
CA THR A 712 9.64 17.60 -9.97
C THR A 712 10.74 18.68 -9.84
N LYS A 713 10.38 19.90 -9.46
CA LYS A 713 11.38 20.96 -9.19
C LYS A 713 12.30 20.58 -8.04
N TYR A 714 11.77 19.96 -6.98
CA TYR A 714 12.60 19.50 -5.86
C TYR A 714 13.53 18.38 -6.29
N ILE A 715 13.01 17.39 -7.02
CA ILE A 715 13.80 16.27 -7.55
C ILE A 715 14.97 16.79 -8.38
N LEU A 716 14.69 17.66 -9.34
CA LEU A 716 15.72 18.25 -10.21
C LEU A 716 16.69 19.17 -9.45
N PHE A 717 16.21 19.92 -8.46
CA PHE A 717 17.06 20.75 -7.58
C PHE A 717 18.07 19.90 -6.80
N ILE A 718 17.62 18.76 -6.26
CA ILE A 718 18.51 17.84 -5.54
C ILE A 718 19.54 17.23 -6.51
N ILE A 719 19.14 16.79 -7.72
CA ILE A 719 20.04 16.22 -8.72
C ILE A 719 21.08 17.26 -9.18
N ASP A 720 20.66 18.49 -9.51
CA ASP A 720 21.53 19.52 -10.05
C ASP A 720 22.43 20.17 -8.98
N LYS A 721 21.79 20.71 -7.93
CA LYS A 721 22.48 21.60 -6.96
C LYS A 721 23.06 20.84 -5.76
N PHE A 722 22.35 19.83 -5.28
CA PHE A 722 22.83 19.05 -4.14
C PHE A 722 23.80 17.96 -4.57
N ALA A 723 23.47 17.20 -5.61
CA ALA A 723 24.27 16.07 -6.07
C ALA A 723 25.37 16.44 -7.08
N ASP A 724 25.37 17.66 -7.64
CA ASP A 724 26.26 18.10 -8.72
C ASP A 724 26.19 17.16 -9.96
N SER A 725 25.02 16.53 -10.18
CA SER A 725 24.82 15.51 -11.21
C SER A 725 24.03 16.04 -12.41
N LYS A 726 24.39 17.23 -12.89
CA LYS A 726 23.73 17.89 -14.03
C LYS A 726 23.71 17.05 -15.29
N TRP A 727 24.68 16.14 -15.48
CA TRP A 727 24.74 15.24 -16.65
C TRP A 727 23.49 14.34 -16.77
N LEU A 728 22.82 14.02 -15.65
CA LEU A 728 21.56 13.29 -15.64
C LEU A 728 20.41 14.16 -16.17
N ILE A 729 20.39 15.46 -15.80
CA ILE A 729 19.38 16.40 -16.29
C ILE A 729 19.55 16.68 -17.79
N ASP A 730 20.80 16.73 -18.27
CA ASP A 730 21.10 16.99 -19.68
C ASP A 730 20.58 15.89 -20.63
N GLU A 731 20.26 14.70 -20.14
CA GLU A 731 19.59 13.65 -20.91
C GLU A 731 18.05 13.66 -20.80
N MET A 732 17.46 14.49 -19.93
CA MET A 732 16.02 14.63 -19.74
C MET A 732 15.43 15.68 -20.67
N LYS A 733 14.12 15.54 -20.97
CA LYS A 733 13.37 16.58 -21.71
C LYS A 733 12.63 17.47 -20.72
N ILE A 734 13.18 18.66 -20.46
CA ILE A 734 12.58 19.64 -19.56
C ILE A 734 11.59 20.54 -20.31
N VAL A 735 10.36 20.67 -19.77
CA VAL A 735 9.27 21.54 -20.26
C VAL A 735 9.15 22.74 -19.32
N LYS A 736 9.34 23.93 -19.89
CA LYS A 736 9.28 25.25 -19.19
C LYS A 736 7.93 25.91 -19.41
#